data_548e01bd15b2b6b90654fe27973ff01f
#
_entry.id   548e01bd15b2b6b90654fe27973ff01f
#
_cell.length_a   1.000
_cell.length_b   1.000
_cell.length_c   1.000
_cell.angle_alpha   90.00
_cell.angle_beta   90.00
_cell.angle_gamma   90.00
#
_symmetry.space_group_name_H-M   'P 1'
#
loop_
_entity.id
_entity.type
_entity.pdbx_description
1 polymer ?
#
loop_
_entity_poly.entity_id
_entity_poly.type
_entity_poly.pdbx_seq_one_letter_code
_entity_poly.pdbx_strand_id
1 'polypeptide(L)'
;MLNADYLVRQGQLKLLEIKDSDIRILTLEQARDAVDKGIHIGGAFSAVVPFVSLFYGGVMNLDVVQPTRPGQDLFVLSKGHAVATLASIYADLGYFDRSVLKNSRSRQSILNGHPGPILPGIPISTGPLGQGLSVAQGFALIGKRNPAFDSFCLTGDGELQEGLIWEAVMYASYKRLDNLCVLVDKNSGQLDDTKQLVFPLLELVDRFKSFGWRVISVDATQYGPVLDALREFKFSPRDGRPTAIICRTRKGFGGFSSVMSGHKIEIPDSLTEQEIDMQRQRRELRAAEFLRFFEALESGGLGGAARDRLLAMAKAMNLNIESGRKKSPALQTIAVSAKTRKAPPRDKAIRYDPALLPKLDKAKEYSASGVITLAMRAFARDPRVVTIDADLASTSGLEAGVGYVDSSRAINVGIAEANMMNIGEAFAAMGYNAWVSTFCPFFDWKVLRRIAIGYQERIEAAQMKGGWLNEGHGLDLTFLATAPNFETKTNGGTHMGNDDSLVFDGIAHLKIIDSSCPQQVLSIMKWILEGNRGLVYLRILRAPSGVLYDPDFRFAFGQGYFLRRSDADRVVMISSGRGVFEALSAADLLAKSGIAAGVVDMPSIDEAMILDLYDSGKRIIVAEQNNGFIWSHFQRVLFRERKNIDSGRLVAINTLAGNGKPQFIHSATYSELLDQFGLAPGQMAEKVKKAVSR
;
A
#
# COMPACT_ATOMS: atom_id res chain seq x y z
N MET A 1 -46.99 22.73 1.78
CA MET A 1 -47.43 21.48 1.12
C MET A 1 -46.33 20.47 1.18
N LEU A 2 -46.61 19.28 1.71
CA LEU A 2 -45.69 18.16 1.68
C LEU A 2 -45.52 17.76 0.21
N ASN A 3 -44.31 17.92 -0.36
CA ASN A 3 -44.04 17.49 -1.72
C ASN A 3 -43.54 16.01 -1.73
N ALA A 4 -43.57 15.36 -2.89
CA ALA A 4 -43.17 13.96 -3.03
C ALA A 4 -41.72 13.72 -2.60
N ASP A 5 -40.81 14.69 -2.80
CA ASP A 5 -39.39 14.57 -2.42
C ASP A 5 -39.19 14.54 -0.91
N TYR A 6 -39.97 15.32 -0.15
CA TYR A 6 -39.97 15.28 1.31
C TYR A 6 -40.41 13.89 1.81
N LEU A 7 -41.52 13.36 1.26
CA LEU A 7 -42.02 12.03 1.64
C LEU A 7 -41.02 10.92 1.30
N VAL A 8 -40.42 10.97 0.12
CA VAL A 8 -39.38 10.03 -0.26
C VAL A 8 -38.17 10.11 0.70
N ARG A 9 -37.77 11.34 1.07
CA ARG A 9 -36.69 11.56 2.02
C ARG A 9 -37.01 10.93 3.39
N GLN A 10 -38.19 11.14 3.93
CA GLN A 10 -38.63 10.54 5.21
C GLN A 10 -38.64 9.01 5.13
N GLY A 11 -39.16 8.44 4.05
CA GLY A 11 -39.15 6.99 3.84
C GLY A 11 -37.75 6.43 3.69
N GLN A 12 -36.86 7.10 2.99
CA GLN A 12 -35.47 6.72 2.83
C GLN A 12 -34.72 6.61 4.17
N LEU A 13 -34.94 7.59 5.08
CA LEU A 13 -34.32 7.56 6.41
C LEU A 13 -34.80 6.34 7.21
N LYS A 14 -36.09 6.01 7.17
CA LYS A 14 -36.64 4.81 7.82
C LYS A 14 -36.06 3.51 7.23
N LEU A 15 -35.87 3.44 5.91
CA LEU A 15 -35.22 2.28 5.26
C LEU A 15 -33.76 2.12 5.71
N LEU A 16 -33.01 3.23 5.85
CA LEU A 16 -31.64 3.20 6.37
C LEU A 16 -31.58 2.74 7.82
N GLU A 17 -32.52 3.12 8.65
CA GLU A 17 -32.63 2.64 10.04
C GLU A 17 -32.92 1.13 10.13
N ILE A 18 -33.71 0.58 9.21
CA ILE A 18 -33.92 -0.87 9.12
C ILE A 18 -32.63 -1.57 8.71
N LYS A 19 -31.94 -1.04 7.66
CA LYS A 19 -30.66 -1.57 7.19
C LYS A 19 -29.57 -1.48 8.26
N ASP A 20 -29.57 -0.43 9.10
CA ASP A 20 -28.71 -0.33 10.29
C ASP A 20 -28.85 -1.57 11.19
N SER A 21 -30.09 -1.96 11.50
CA SER A 21 -30.35 -3.15 12.34
C SER A 21 -29.85 -4.42 11.65
N ASP A 22 -30.11 -4.59 10.35
CA ASP A 22 -29.62 -5.74 9.58
C ASP A 22 -28.09 -5.86 9.62
N ILE A 23 -27.37 -4.75 9.43
CA ILE A 23 -25.89 -4.74 9.44
C ILE A 23 -25.33 -4.99 10.83
N ARG A 24 -25.96 -4.45 11.90
CA ARG A 24 -25.57 -4.74 13.30
C ARG A 24 -25.76 -6.21 13.65
N ILE A 25 -26.87 -6.82 13.22
CA ILE A 25 -27.13 -8.25 13.41
C ILE A 25 -26.02 -9.07 12.71
N LEU A 26 -25.73 -8.81 11.45
CA LEU A 26 -24.66 -9.51 10.72
C LEU A 26 -23.29 -9.34 11.38
N THR A 27 -22.98 -8.14 11.89
CA THR A 27 -21.74 -7.86 12.60
C THR A 27 -21.63 -8.65 13.91
N LEU A 28 -22.74 -8.80 14.65
CA LEU A 28 -22.81 -9.60 15.87
C LEU A 28 -22.73 -11.11 15.58
N GLU A 29 -23.44 -11.57 14.54
CA GLU A 29 -23.35 -12.96 14.10
C GLU A 29 -21.93 -13.32 13.70
N GLN A 30 -21.23 -12.42 12.96
CA GLN A 30 -19.81 -12.59 12.67
C GLN A 30 -18.95 -12.64 13.95
N ALA A 31 -19.23 -11.81 14.95
CA ALA A 31 -18.51 -11.81 16.22
C ALA A 31 -18.70 -13.12 16.99
N ARG A 32 -19.94 -13.63 17.03
CA ARG A 32 -20.30 -14.91 17.67
C ARG A 32 -19.62 -16.09 16.98
N ASP A 33 -19.63 -16.11 15.64
CA ASP A 33 -19.18 -17.25 14.84
C ASP A 33 -17.66 -17.18 14.52
N ALA A 34 -16.95 -16.12 14.92
CA ALA A 34 -15.51 -15.98 14.73
C ALA A 34 -14.73 -17.03 15.53
N VAL A 35 -13.65 -17.55 14.95
CA VAL A 35 -12.76 -18.52 15.62
C VAL A 35 -12.01 -17.84 16.77
N ASP A 36 -11.45 -16.66 16.53
CA ASP A 36 -10.92 -15.77 17.57
C ASP A 36 -12.00 -14.70 17.87
N LYS A 37 -12.61 -14.82 19.02
CA LYS A 37 -13.74 -13.98 19.44
C LYS A 37 -13.35 -12.55 19.83
N GLY A 38 -12.07 -12.25 19.91
CA GLY A 38 -11.55 -10.91 20.23
C GLY A 38 -11.78 -9.90 19.11
N ILE A 39 -13.03 -9.46 18.93
CA ILE A 39 -13.46 -8.53 17.88
C ILE A 39 -13.40 -7.07 18.33
N HIS A 40 -13.14 -6.13 17.38
CA HIS A 40 -13.13 -4.69 17.63
C HIS A 40 -14.55 -4.09 17.56
N ILE A 41 -15.43 -4.57 18.42
CA ILE A 41 -16.87 -4.29 18.31
C ILE A 41 -17.23 -2.81 18.47
N GLY A 42 -16.63 -2.10 19.41
CA GLY A 42 -16.96 -0.70 19.69
C GLY A 42 -16.66 0.22 18.51
N GLY A 43 -15.49 0.05 17.87
CA GLY A 43 -15.11 0.80 16.68
C GLY A 43 -15.89 0.40 15.42
N ALA A 44 -16.35 -0.85 15.34
CA ALA A 44 -17.22 -1.35 14.28
C ALA A 44 -18.63 -0.75 14.40
N PHE A 45 -19.19 -0.73 15.60
CA PHE A 45 -20.56 -0.24 15.87
C PHE A 45 -20.69 1.28 15.74
N SER A 46 -19.72 2.07 16.17
CA SER A 46 -19.77 3.53 16.01
C SER A 46 -19.80 3.97 14.54
N ALA A 47 -19.21 3.15 13.66
CA ALA A 47 -19.12 3.44 12.23
C ALA A 47 -20.36 3.02 11.42
N VAL A 48 -21.36 2.33 12.00
CA VAL A 48 -22.49 1.78 11.23
C VAL A 48 -23.29 2.87 10.54
N VAL A 49 -23.62 3.99 11.23
CA VAL A 49 -24.41 5.07 10.62
C VAL A 49 -23.69 5.72 9.44
N PRO A 50 -22.40 6.13 9.53
CA PRO A 50 -21.61 6.59 8.39
C PRO A 50 -21.58 5.55 7.25
N PHE A 51 -21.33 4.29 7.55
CA PHE A 51 -21.25 3.23 6.55
C PHE A 51 -22.59 3.01 5.82
N VAL A 52 -23.67 2.83 6.56
CA VAL A 52 -24.98 2.60 5.95
C VAL A 52 -25.42 3.80 5.13
N SER A 53 -25.16 5.02 5.61
CA SER A 53 -25.43 6.25 4.83
C SER A 53 -24.63 6.27 3.52
N LEU A 54 -23.35 5.87 3.55
CA LEU A 54 -22.46 5.90 2.38
C LEU A 54 -22.85 4.83 1.36
N PHE A 55 -23.02 3.59 1.79
CA PHE A 55 -23.21 2.44 0.89
C PHE A 55 -24.66 2.25 0.42
N TYR A 56 -25.66 2.66 1.22
CA TYR A 56 -27.07 2.48 0.90
C TYR A 56 -27.84 3.79 0.66
N GLY A 57 -27.22 4.94 0.96
CA GLY A 57 -27.87 6.25 0.81
C GLY A 57 -27.94 6.78 -0.63
N GLY A 58 -27.48 6.01 -1.63
CA GLY A 58 -27.42 6.45 -3.02
C GLY A 58 -26.33 7.51 -3.27
N VAL A 59 -25.23 7.43 -2.53
CA VAL A 59 -24.09 8.37 -2.62
C VAL A 59 -23.00 7.82 -3.51
N MET A 60 -22.54 6.59 -3.25
CA MET A 60 -21.45 5.99 -4.03
C MET A 60 -21.93 5.38 -5.34
N ASN A 61 -21.16 5.62 -6.39
CA ASN A 61 -21.26 4.92 -7.66
C ASN A 61 -20.45 3.62 -7.57
N LEU A 62 -21.12 2.52 -7.21
CA LEU A 62 -20.51 1.21 -7.01
C LEU A 62 -20.96 0.20 -8.08
N ASP A 63 -20.06 -0.69 -8.46
CA ASP A 63 -20.36 -1.87 -9.24
C ASP A 63 -19.91 -3.12 -8.47
N VAL A 64 -20.86 -3.75 -7.78
CA VAL A 64 -20.59 -4.96 -6.99
C VAL A 64 -20.19 -6.14 -7.87
N VAL A 65 -20.67 -6.20 -9.11
CA VAL A 65 -20.37 -7.29 -10.06
C VAL A 65 -18.95 -7.14 -10.61
N GLN A 66 -18.53 -5.91 -10.91
CA GLN A 66 -17.22 -5.58 -11.47
C GLN A 66 -16.50 -4.53 -10.59
N PRO A 67 -15.95 -4.91 -9.43
CA PRO A 67 -15.30 -3.96 -8.50
C PRO A 67 -14.05 -3.27 -9.06
N THR A 68 -13.58 -3.69 -10.24
CA THR A 68 -12.47 -3.07 -10.97
C THR A 68 -12.92 -2.20 -12.14
N ARG A 69 -14.24 -1.97 -12.31
CA ARG A 69 -14.78 -1.15 -13.40
C ARG A 69 -14.24 0.29 -13.30
N PRO A 70 -13.68 0.84 -14.39
CA PRO A 70 -13.23 2.24 -14.39
C PRO A 70 -14.36 3.22 -14.09
N GLY A 71 -14.07 4.31 -13.39
CA GLY A 71 -15.01 5.38 -13.08
C GLY A 71 -16.00 5.10 -11.93
N GLN A 72 -15.85 3.99 -11.20
CA GLN A 72 -16.58 3.81 -9.96
C GLN A 72 -15.85 4.45 -8.80
N ASP A 73 -16.61 4.85 -7.78
CA ASP A 73 -16.06 5.42 -6.55
C ASP A 73 -15.28 4.38 -5.76
N LEU A 74 -14.24 4.82 -5.06
CA LEU A 74 -13.42 3.96 -4.23
C LEU A 74 -13.56 4.32 -2.76
N PHE A 75 -13.55 3.30 -1.92
CA PHE A 75 -13.60 3.43 -0.47
C PHE A 75 -12.38 2.82 0.20
N VAL A 76 -11.78 3.54 1.15
CA VAL A 76 -10.67 3.09 1.99
C VAL A 76 -11.08 3.11 3.46
N LEU A 77 -11.05 1.95 4.10
CA LEU A 77 -11.24 1.84 5.55
C LEU A 77 -9.89 2.06 6.26
N SER A 78 -9.55 3.30 6.61
CA SER A 78 -8.29 3.64 7.27
C SER A 78 -8.25 3.11 8.72
N LYS A 79 -9.37 3.27 9.48
CA LYS A 79 -9.54 2.57 10.76
C LYS A 79 -9.85 1.09 10.56
N GLY A 80 -8.86 0.33 10.09
CA GLY A 80 -9.00 -1.06 9.62
C GLY A 80 -9.68 -2.01 10.60
N HIS A 81 -9.63 -1.71 11.88
CA HIS A 81 -10.27 -2.51 12.93
C HIS A 81 -11.84 -2.50 12.88
N ALA A 82 -12.47 -1.61 12.10
CA ALA A 82 -13.91 -1.64 11.83
C ALA A 82 -14.31 -2.60 10.71
N VAL A 83 -13.40 -3.50 10.29
CA VAL A 83 -13.60 -4.45 9.18
C VAL A 83 -14.84 -5.33 9.34
N ALA A 84 -15.26 -5.67 10.56
CA ALA A 84 -16.41 -6.53 10.79
C ALA A 84 -17.71 -5.92 10.21
N THR A 85 -17.94 -4.63 10.42
CA THR A 85 -19.09 -3.93 9.83
C THR A 85 -18.96 -3.81 8.32
N LEU A 86 -17.77 -3.47 7.80
CA LEU A 86 -17.54 -3.39 6.36
C LEU A 86 -17.77 -4.73 5.67
N ALA A 87 -17.27 -5.82 6.26
CA ALA A 87 -17.48 -7.19 5.75
C ALA A 87 -18.97 -7.56 5.74
N SER A 88 -19.72 -7.21 6.78
CA SER A 88 -21.19 -7.41 6.85
C SER A 88 -21.90 -6.66 5.72
N ILE A 89 -21.51 -5.42 5.43
CA ILE A 89 -22.05 -4.63 4.31
C ILE A 89 -21.70 -5.28 2.97
N TYR A 90 -20.44 -5.69 2.78
CA TYR A 90 -20.00 -6.30 1.53
C TYR A 90 -20.68 -7.64 1.26
N ALA A 91 -20.88 -8.46 2.30
CA ALA A 91 -21.68 -9.68 2.20
C ALA A 91 -23.14 -9.38 1.86
N ASP A 92 -23.73 -8.36 2.47
CA ASP A 92 -25.13 -7.95 2.21
C ASP A 92 -25.29 -7.39 0.78
N LEU A 93 -24.30 -6.67 0.25
CA LEU A 93 -24.29 -6.17 -1.12
C LEU A 93 -24.00 -7.26 -2.17
N GLY A 94 -23.43 -8.40 -1.77
CA GLY A 94 -23.11 -9.53 -2.65
C GLY A 94 -21.72 -9.51 -3.25
N TYR A 95 -20.74 -8.84 -2.63
CA TYR A 95 -19.32 -9.00 -2.99
C TYR A 95 -18.84 -10.44 -2.73
N PHE A 96 -19.35 -11.08 -1.69
CA PHE A 96 -19.13 -12.49 -1.35
C PHE A 96 -20.34 -13.04 -0.57
N ASP A 97 -20.42 -14.36 -0.46
CA ASP A 97 -21.54 -15.00 0.25
C ASP A 97 -21.48 -14.74 1.75
N ARG A 98 -22.64 -14.59 2.39
CA ARG A 98 -22.76 -14.39 3.85
C ARG A 98 -22.10 -15.52 4.66
N SER A 99 -21.98 -16.72 4.10
CA SER A 99 -21.29 -17.84 4.74
C SER A 99 -19.81 -17.54 5.03
N VAL A 100 -19.18 -16.61 4.30
CA VAL A 100 -17.80 -16.15 4.52
C VAL A 100 -17.66 -15.42 5.86
N LEU A 101 -18.73 -14.81 6.38
CA LEU A 101 -18.73 -14.16 7.69
C LEU A 101 -18.53 -15.17 8.84
N LYS A 102 -18.94 -16.43 8.63
CA LYS A 102 -18.67 -17.52 9.57
C LYS A 102 -17.19 -17.89 9.56
N ASN A 103 -16.67 -18.29 10.71
CA ASN A 103 -15.28 -18.68 10.88
C ASN A 103 -14.26 -17.56 10.52
N SER A 104 -14.68 -16.29 10.59
CA SER A 104 -13.75 -15.17 10.42
C SER A 104 -12.55 -15.31 11.37
N ARG A 105 -11.38 -14.79 10.98
CA ARG A 105 -10.12 -14.88 11.73
C ARG A 105 -9.57 -16.30 11.90
N SER A 106 -10.05 -17.27 11.12
CA SER A 106 -9.41 -18.58 11.01
C SER A 106 -8.36 -18.57 9.90
N ARG A 107 -7.43 -19.55 9.95
CA ARG A 107 -6.40 -19.71 8.92
C ARG A 107 -6.97 -19.89 7.50
N GLN A 108 -8.17 -20.40 7.37
CA GLN A 108 -8.81 -20.68 6.09
C GLN A 108 -9.77 -19.57 5.64
N SER A 109 -9.97 -18.56 6.49
CA SER A 109 -10.87 -17.45 6.17
C SER A 109 -10.16 -16.35 5.38
N ILE A 110 -10.85 -15.77 4.40
CA ILE A 110 -10.40 -14.55 3.74
C ILE A 110 -10.68 -13.30 4.60
N LEU A 111 -11.44 -13.44 5.70
CA LEU A 111 -11.73 -12.37 6.65
C LEU A 111 -10.69 -12.34 7.75
N ASN A 112 -9.67 -11.50 7.55
CA ASN A 112 -8.65 -11.20 8.53
C ASN A 112 -9.13 -10.19 9.58
N GLY A 113 -8.29 -9.88 10.57
CA GLY A 113 -8.57 -8.84 11.58
C GLY A 113 -8.65 -7.42 11.03
N HIS A 114 -8.18 -7.19 9.80
CA HIS A 114 -8.18 -5.93 9.06
C HIS A 114 -8.47 -6.20 7.58
N PRO A 115 -9.00 -5.22 6.82
CA PRO A 115 -9.34 -5.44 5.41
C PRO A 115 -8.10 -5.48 4.52
N GLY A 116 -8.19 -6.26 3.45
CA GLY A 116 -7.17 -6.32 2.42
C GLY A 116 -7.70 -6.84 1.09
N PRO A 117 -6.91 -6.78 0.02
CA PRO A 117 -7.34 -7.11 -1.35
C PRO A 117 -7.74 -8.58 -1.58
N ILE A 118 -7.56 -9.44 -0.62
CA ILE A 118 -8.14 -10.78 -0.66
C ILE A 118 -9.68 -10.73 -0.67
N LEU A 119 -10.26 -9.67 -0.08
CA LEU A 119 -11.69 -9.41 -0.10
C LEU A 119 -12.09 -8.66 -1.38
N PRO A 120 -13.10 -9.14 -2.13
CA PRO A 120 -13.61 -8.44 -3.30
C PRO A 120 -13.99 -6.99 -3.02
N GLY A 121 -13.51 -6.07 -3.86
CA GLY A 121 -13.81 -4.64 -3.73
C GLY A 121 -12.92 -3.87 -2.74
N ILE A 122 -12.03 -4.53 -2.01
CA ILE A 122 -11.04 -3.86 -1.14
C ILE A 122 -9.77 -3.62 -1.96
N PRO A 123 -9.37 -2.35 -2.22
CA PRO A 123 -8.25 -2.07 -3.11
C PRO A 123 -6.88 -2.26 -2.46
N ILE A 124 -6.76 -2.06 -1.16
CA ILE A 124 -5.50 -2.10 -0.40
C ILE A 124 -5.68 -2.74 0.98
N SER A 125 -4.58 -3.19 1.59
CA SER A 125 -4.58 -3.60 3.00
C SER A 125 -4.46 -2.39 3.92
N THR A 126 -5.19 -2.41 5.03
CA THR A 126 -5.03 -1.46 6.14
C THR A 126 -4.82 -2.20 7.45
N GLY A 127 -4.66 -1.47 8.56
CA GLY A 127 -4.38 -2.03 9.89
C GLY A 127 -3.46 -1.12 10.67
N PRO A 128 -2.22 -0.87 10.23
CA PRO A 128 -1.43 0.24 10.77
C PRO A 128 -2.18 1.55 10.53
N LEU A 129 -2.49 2.27 11.61
CA LEU A 129 -3.28 3.49 11.54
C LEU A 129 -2.53 4.62 10.81
N GLY A 130 -3.30 5.58 10.29
CA GLY A 130 -2.80 6.80 9.66
C GLY A 130 -2.48 6.68 8.16
N GLN A 131 -2.49 5.50 7.56
CA GLN A 131 -2.05 5.30 6.18
C GLN A 131 -3.18 5.40 5.14
N GLY A 132 -4.41 5.04 5.51
CA GLY A 132 -5.51 4.92 4.56
C GLY A 132 -5.91 6.22 3.90
N LEU A 133 -5.85 7.36 4.61
CA LEU A 133 -6.16 8.67 4.02
C LEU A 133 -5.18 9.04 2.91
N SER A 134 -3.89 8.76 3.11
CA SER A 134 -2.85 8.98 2.11
C SER A 134 -3.08 8.14 0.84
N VAL A 135 -3.49 6.87 0.99
CA VAL A 135 -3.87 6.04 -0.18
C VAL A 135 -5.15 6.55 -0.84
N ALA A 136 -6.17 6.95 -0.08
CA ALA A 136 -7.39 7.54 -0.62
C ALA A 136 -7.12 8.83 -1.40
N GLN A 137 -6.15 9.63 -0.95
CA GLN A 137 -5.63 10.78 -1.67
C GLN A 137 -5.03 10.39 -3.03
N GLY A 138 -4.25 9.32 -3.08
CA GLY A 138 -3.72 8.77 -4.32
C GLY A 138 -4.83 8.35 -5.29
N PHE A 139 -5.89 7.70 -4.79
CA PHE A 139 -7.08 7.40 -5.60
C PHE A 139 -7.79 8.68 -6.08
N ALA A 140 -7.90 9.71 -5.25
CA ALA A 140 -8.48 10.98 -5.65
C ALA A 140 -7.68 11.67 -6.78
N LEU A 141 -6.34 11.62 -6.73
CA LEU A 141 -5.47 12.09 -7.83
C LEU A 141 -5.76 11.35 -9.15
N ILE A 142 -5.99 10.05 -9.09
CA ILE A 142 -6.39 9.25 -10.26
C ILE A 142 -7.80 9.62 -10.69
N GLY A 143 -8.73 9.78 -9.76
CA GLY A 143 -10.13 10.11 -10.00
C GLY A 143 -10.37 11.51 -10.59
N LYS A 144 -9.35 12.39 -10.59
CA LYS A 144 -9.35 13.64 -11.35
C LYS A 144 -9.18 13.43 -12.87
N ARG A 145 -8.80 12.24 -13.29
CA ARG A 145 -8.61 11.87 -14.70
C ARG A 145 -9.91 11.28 -15.26
N ASN A 146 -9.91 10.96 -16.55
CA ASN A 146 -11.06 10.33 -17.21
C ASN A 146 -10.87 8.79 -17.25
N PRO A 147 -11.85 7.99 -16.83
CA PRO A 147 -13.14 8.37 -16.25
C PRO A 147 -13.02 8.86 -14.80
N ALA A 148 -13.70 9.96 -14.48
CA ALA A 148 -13.64 10.56 -13.15
C ALA A 148 -14.41 9.75 -12.10
N PHE A 149 -13.93 9.77 -10.85
CA PHE A 149 -14.58 9.15 -9.70
C PHE A 149 -14.21 9.86 -8.40
N ASP A 150 -14.97 9.60 -7.35
CA ASP A 150 -14.69 10.08 -6.01
C ASP A 150 -13.99 9.04 -5.15
N SER A 151 -13.17 9.52 -4.23
CA SER A 151 -12.49 8.71 -3.23
C SER A 151 -13.03 9.02 -1.83
N PHE A 152 -13.44 7.99 -1.10
CA PHE A 152 -13.94 8.07 0.26
C PHE A 152 -12.97 7.36 1.21
N CYS A 153 -12.79 7.94 2.40
CA CYS A 153 -11.97 7.35 3.45
C CYS A 153 -12.68 7.44 4.80
N LEU A 154 -12.70 6.36 5.59
CA LEU A 154 -13.16 6.41 6.96
C LEU A 154 -11.98 6.27 7.92
N THR A 155 -11.75 7.31 8.74
CA THR A 155 -10.72 7.37 9.78
C THR A 155 -11.35 7.35 11.17
N GLY A 156 -10.55 7.02 12.19
CA GLY A 156 -10.92 7.24 13.59
C GLY A 156 -10.34 8.57 14.10
N ASP A 157 -10.96 9.17 15.12
CA ASP A 157 -10.44 10.37 15.76
C ASP A 157 -9.11 10.16 16.49
N GLY A 158 -8.92 9.01 17.13
CA GLY A 158 -7.62 8.62 17.70
C GLY A 158 -6.54 8.38 16.63
N GLU A 159 -6.94 7.93 15.44
CA GLU A 159 -6.03 7.75 14.31
C GLU A 159 -5.45 9.07 13.80
N LEU A 160 -6.14 10.20 13.98
CA LEU A 160 -5.64 11.52 13.60
C LEU A 160 -4.41 11.97 14.39
N GLN A 161 -4.00 11.23 15.42
CA GLN A 161 -2.74 11.43 16.12
C GLN A 161 -1.51 11.04 15.28
N GLU A 162 -1.68 10.21 14.25
CA GLU A 162 -0.62 9.83 13.31
C GLU A 162 -0.23 11.01 12.42
N GLY A 163 1.09 11.32 12.35
CA GLY A 163 1.61 12.44 11.56
C GLY A 163 1.30 12.35 10.07
N LEU A 164 1.31 11.13 9.51
CA LEU A 164 1.02 10.87 8.10
C LEU A 164 -0.39 11.33 7.65
N ILE A 165 -1.36 11.36 8.56
CA ILE A 165 -2.67 11.95 8.27
C ILE A 165 -2.52 13.42 7.82
N TRP A 166 -1.67 14.18 8.51
CA TRP A 166 -1.48 15.62 8.25
C TRP A 166 -0.65 15.87 7.00
N GLU A 167 0.30 14.99 6.67
CA GLU A 167 0.97 15.00 5.36
C GLU A 167 -0.07 14.90 4.23
N ALA A 168 -0.99 13.93 4.34
CA ALA A 168 -2.06 13.75 3.36
C ALA A 168 -3.03 14.93 3.33
N VAL A 169 -3.42 15.47 4.49
CA VAL A 169 -4.32 16.62 4.60
C VAL A 169 -3.75 17.87 3.91
N MET A 170 -2.47 18.19 4.15
CA MET A 170 -1.79 19.31 3.51
C MET A 170 -1.74 19.16 1.99
N TYR A 171 -1.30 17.99 1.53
CA TYR A 171 -1.11 17.77 0.09
C TYR A 171 -2.44 17.67 -0.68
N ALA A 172 -3.49 17.09 -0.07
CA ALA A 172 -4.82 17.04 -0.69
C ALA A 172 -5.40 18.44 -0.96
N SER A 173 -5.21 19.35 -0.01
CA SER A 173 -5.61 20.77 -0.17
C SER A 173 -4.79 21.45 -1.25
N TYR A 174 -3.46 21.31 -1.24
CA TYR A 174 -2.58 21.87 -2.27
C TYR A 174 -2.97 21.39 -3.68
N LYS A 175 -3.29 20.11 -3.85
CA LYS A 175 -3.73 19.52 -5.12
C LYS A 175 -5.20 19.76 -5.44
N ARG A 176 -5.94 20.48 -4.57
CA ARG A 176 -7.36 20.81 -4.76
C ARG A 176 -8.23 19.59 -5.05
N LEU A 177 -8.06 18.51 -4.22
CA LEU A 177 -8.75 17.23 -4.41
C LEU A 177 -10.21 17.30 -3.91
N ASP A 178 -11.06 18.04 -4.58
CA ASP A 178 -12.49 18.18 -4.26
C ASP A 178 -13.32 16.90 -4.52
N ASN A 179 -12.69 15.86 -5.04
CA ASN A 179 -13.21 14.51 -5.17
C ASN A 179 -12.72 13.56 -4.04
N LEU A 180 -12.13 14.12 -2.98
CA LEU A 180 -11.74 13.39 -1.76
C LEU A 180 -12.66 13.75 -0.60
N CYS A 181 -13.30 12.72 0.00
CA CYS A 181 -14.10 12.86 1.20
C CYS A 181 -13.54 11.98 2.32
N VAL A 182 -13.16 12.57 3.45
CA VAL A 182 -12.84 11.84 4.67
C VAL A 182 -14.00 11.92 5.66
N LEU A 183 -14.45 10.76 6.13
CA LEU A 183 -15.35 10.64 7.27
C LEU A 183 -14.50 10.36 8.51
N VAL A 184 -14.61 11.21 9.52
CA VAL A 184 -13.92 11.01 10.81
C VAL A 184 -14.92 10.47 11.80
N ASP A 185 -14.79 9.19 12.17
CA ASP A 185 -15.58 8.59 13.27
C ASP A 185 -15.08 9.16 14.60
N LYS A 186 -15.67 10.30 15.01
CA LYS A 186 -15.37 10.96 16.27
C LYS A 186 -16.16 10.31 17.40
N ASN A 187 -15.69 9.14 17.83
CA ASN A 187 -16.31 8.35 18.89
C ASN A 187 -15.67 8.55 20.27
N SER A 188 -14.60 9.33 20.35
CA SER A 188 -13.86 9.73 21.55
C SER A 188 -13.26 8.58 22.36
N GLY A 189 -13.12 7.37 21.81
CA GLY A 189 -12.56 6.23 22.53
C GLY A 189 -11.36 5.60 21.83
N GLN A 190 -10.32 5.24 22.61
CA GLN A 190 -9.13 4.53 22.14
C GLN A 190 -9.02 3.12 22.75
N LEU A 191 -7.86 2.47 22.58
CA LEU A 191 -7.60 1.14 23.14
C LEU A 191 -7.44 1.20 24.66
N ASP A 192 -6.62 2.13 25.15
CA ASP A 192 -6.30 2.26 26.56
C ASP A 192 -7.44 2.90 27.37
N ASP A 193 -8.25 3.77 26.72
CA ASP A 193 -9.46 4.32 27.30
C ASP A 193 -10.60 4.31 26.27
N THR A 194 -11.67 3.58 26.57
CA THR A 194 -12.81 3.46 25.67
C THR A 194 -13.82 4.61 25.76
N LYS A 195 -13.64 5.51 26.72
CA LYS A 195 -14.54 6.65 26.98
C LYS A 195 -13.95 7.98 26.53
N GLN A 196 -12.63 8.09 26.43
CA GLN A 196 -11.93 9.30 26.03
C GLN A 196 -10.68 8.98 25.23
N LEU A 197 -10.17 9.95 24.47
CA LEU A 197 -8.85 9.85 23.82
C LEU A 197 -7.77 10.01 24.88
N VAL A 198 -6.72 9.19 24.80
CA VAL A 198 -5.51 9.32 25.63
C VAL A 198 -4.86 10.70 25.43
N PHE A 199 -4.87 11.16 24.18
CA PHE A 199 -4.41 12.48 23.78
C PHE A 199 -5.44 13.12 22.84
N PRO A 200 -6.37 13.98 23.34
CA PRO A 200 -7.40 14.57 22.51
C PRO A 200 -6.82 15.62 21.55
N LEU A 201 -7.14 15.48 20.27
CA LEU A 201 -6.93 16.54 19.30
C LEU A 201 -8.09 17.51 19.38
N LEU A 202 -7.87 18.61 20.08
CA LEU A 202 -8.87 19.67 20.21
C LEU A 202 -9.12 20.35 18.87
N GLU A 203 -10.32 20.92 18.69
CA GLU A 203 -10.67 21.78 17.55
C GLU A 203 -10.44 21.11 16.16
N LEU A 204 -10.88 19.85 15.98
CA LEU A 204 -10.72 19.12 14.71
C LEU A 204 -11.28 19.90 13.51
N VAL A 205 -12.42 20.57 13.70
CA VAL A 205 -13.03 21.39 12.64
C VAL A 205 -12.08 22.48 12.17
N ASP A 206 -11.49 23.23 13.11
CA ASP A 206 -10.61 24.34 12.79
C ASP A 206 -9.26 23.86 12.25
N ARG A 207 -8.76 22.70 12.71
CA ARG A 207 -7.57 22.08 12.15
C ARG A 207 -7.73 21.75 10.65
N PHE A 208 -8.79 21.07 10.26
CA PHE A 208 -9.04 20.78 8.84
C PHE A 208 -9.29 22.06 8.04
N LYS A 209 -10.03 23.03 8.59
CA LYS A 209 -10.25 24.33 7.95
C LYS A 209 -8.97 25.11 7.73
N SER A 210 -8.04 25.12 8.69
CA SER A 210 -6.75 25.81 8.57
C SER A 210 -5.88 25.27 7.44
N PHE A 211 -6.06 23.99 7.08
CA PHE A 211 -5.45 23.38 5.89
C PHE A 211 -6.27 23.59 4.59
N GLY A 212 -7.35 24.39 4.61
CA GLY A 212 -8.13 24.71 3.42
C GLY A 212 -9.19 23.69 3.04
N TRP A 213 -9.56 22.78 3.93
CA TRP A 213 -10.62 21.79 3.70
C TRP A 213 -12.02 22.38 3.92
N ARG A 214 -13.00 21.90 3.16
CA ARG A 214 -14.43 22.04 3.52
C ARG A 214 -14.69 21.09 4.70
N VAL A 215 -15.33 21.60 5.77
CA VAL A 215 -15.61 20.79 6.97
C VAL A 215 -17.08 20.84 7.33
N ILE A 216 -17.69 19.68 7.47
CA ILE A 216 -19.08 19.51 7.88
C ILE A 216 -19.07 18.66 9.16
N SER A 217 -19.56 19.21 10.28
CA SER A 217 -19.64 18.47 11.54
C SER A 217 -21.09 18.07 11.81
N VAL A 218 -21.34 16.78 11.93
CA VAL A 218 -22.69 16.20 12.05
C VAL A 218 -22.85 15.34 13.30
N ASP A 219 -24.09 15.22 13.75
CA ASP A 219 -24.49 14.20 14.71
C ASP A 219 -24.66 12.86 13.98
N ALA A 220 -23.70 11.96 14.13
CA ALA A 220 -23.69 10.65 13.50
C ALA A 220 -24.44 9.58 14.32
N THR A 221 -25.28 10.00 15.27
CA THR A 221 -26.30 9.14 15.87
C THR A 221 -27.60 9.11 15.03
N GLN A 222 -27.68 9.97 14.00
CA GLN A 222 -28.86 10.15 13.14
C GLN A 222 -28.48 10.05 11.66
N TYR A 223 -29.32 9.42 10.86
CA TYR A 223 -29.11 9.23 9.42
C TYR A 223 -29.25 10.53 8.62
N GLY A 224 -30.19 11.39 8.99
CA GLY A 224 -30.47 12.64 8.27
C GLY A 224 -29.22 13.50 8.06
N PRO A 225 -28.58 13.99 9.12
CA PRO A 225 -27.41 14.85 9.02
C PRO A 225 -26.22 14.22 8.26
N VAL A 226 -25.97 12.92 8.47
CA VAL A 226 -24.86 12.21 7.79
C VAL A 226 -25.12 12.09 6.29
N LEU A 227 -26.33 11.68 5.93
CA LEU A 227 -26.71 11.55 4.52
C LEU A 227 -26.71 12.89 3.79
N ASP A 228 -27.14 13.97 4.44
CA ASP A 228 -27.15 15.30 3.85
C ASP A 228 -25.71 15.82 3.61
N ALA A 229 -24.82 15.61 4.56
CA ALA A 229 -23.40 15.95 4.39
C ALA A 229 -22.73 15.16 3.24
N LEU A 230 -23.01 13.87 3.13
CA LEU A 230 -22.52 13.03 2.04
C LEU A 230 -23.10 13.46 0.68
N ARG A 231 -24.37 13.83 0.63
CA ARG A 231 -25.02 14.32 -0.58
C ARG A 231 -24.51 15.71 -0.96
N GLU A 232 -24.25 16.56 0.00
CA GLU A 232 -23.59 17.85 -0.23
C GLU A 232 -22.21 17.66 -0.88
N PHE A 233 -21.39 16.77 -0.35
CA PHE A 233 -20.11 16.42 -0.99
C PHE A 233 -20.31 15.90 -2.42
N LYS A 234 -21.21 14.96 -2.63
CA LYS A 234 -21.35 14.23 -3.91
C LYS A 234 -21.95 15.09 -5.04
N PHE A 235 -22.98 15.88 -4.71
CA PHE A 235 -23.84 16.50 -5.72
C PHE A 235 -23.76 18.03 -5.78
N SER A 236 -23.07 18.69 -4.83
CA SER A 236 -22.85 20.13 -4.91
C SER A 236 -21.73 20.48 -5.91
N PRO A 237 -21.73 21.71 -6.46
CA PRO A 237 -20.65 22.16 -7.32
C PRO A 237 -19.28 22.04 -6.65
N ARG A 238 -18.29 21.58 -7.39
CA ARG A 238 -16.92 21.43 -6.93
C ARG A 238 -16.21 22.79 -6.84
N ASP A 239 -15.51 23.03 -5.74
CA ASP A 239 -14.80 24.30 -5.47
C ASP A 239 -13.29 24.14 -5.28
N GLY A 240 -12.78 22.95 -5.49
CA GLY A 240 -11.36 22.63 -5.35
C GLY A 240 -10.96 22.29 -3.90
N ARG A 241 -11.89 22.20 -2.94
CA ARG A 241 -11.57 21.84 -1.55
C ARG A 241 -11.92 20.40 -1.28
N PRO A 242 -10.99 19.58 -0.74
CA PRO A 242 -11.34 18.28 -0.17
C PRO A 242 -12.31 18.46 1.00
N THR A 243 -13.10 17.43 1.31
CA THR A 243 -14.16 17.52 2.32
C THR A 243 -13.87 16.59 3.49
N ALA A 244 -13.95 17.13 4.72
CA ALA A 244 -13.94 16.36 5.96
C ALA A 244 -15.34 16.39 6.62
N ILE A 245 -15.94 15.22 6.81
CA ILE A 245 -17.21 15.06 7.55
C ILE A 245 -16.85 14.53 8.93
N ILE A 246 -16.99 15.37 9.97
CA ILE A 246 -16.74 14.99 11.36
C ILE A 246 -18.00 14.36 11.92
N CYS A 247 -18.02 13.04 11.98
CA CYS A 247 -19.13 12.21 12.46
C CYS A 247 -19.07 12.08 14.00
N ARG A 248 -19.76 12.95 14.73
CA ARG A 248 -19.80 12.91 16.19
C ARG A 248 -20.69 11.78 16.65
N THR A 249 -20.11 10.85 17.41
CA THR A 249 -20.80 9.69 17.96
C THR A 249 -20.15 9.25 19.28
N ARG A 250 -20.46 8.08 19.77
CA ARG A 250 -19.78 7.43 20.89
C ARG A 250 -19.36 6.01 20.51
N LYS A 251 -18.28 5.53 21.08
CA LYS A 251 -17.80 4.17 20.85
C LYS A 251 -18.87 3.15 21.21
N GLY A 252 -19.16 2.19 20.33
CA GLY A 252 -20.23 1.21 20.52
C GLY A 252 -21.64 1.74 20.34
N PHE A 253 -21.82 2.92 19.76
CA PHE A 253 -23.15 3.48 19.51
C PHE A 253 -24.07 2.50 18.79
N GLY A 254 -25.28 2.35 19.29
CA GLY A 254 -26.28 1.44 18.74
C GLY A 254 -26.33 0.05 19.41
N GLY A 255 -25.30 -0.29 20.21
CA GLY A 255 -25.35 -1.43 21.12
C GLY A 255 -26.20 -1.14 22.36
N PHE A 256 -26.71 -2.18 23.01
CA PHE A 256 -27.60 -2.08 24.18
C PHE A 256 -26.83 -2.25 25.49
N SER A 257 -25.80 -3.10 25.51
CA SER A 257 -24.98 -3.31 26.71
C SER A 257 -23.69 -2.46 26.69
N SER A 258 -23.12 -2.24 27.87
CA SER A 258 -21.87 -1.49 28.05
C SER A 258 -20.67 -2.20 27.39
N VAL A 259 -20.72 -3.50 27.21
CA VAL A 259 -19.67 -4.31 26.56
C VAL A 259 -19.44 -3.86 25.11
N MET A 260 -20.50 -3.35 24.45
CA MET A 260 -20.41 -2.88 23.07
C MET A 260 -19.51 -1.67 22.88
N SER A 261 -19.09 -0.99 23.95
CA SER A 261 -18.07 0.07 23.89
C SER A 261 -16.62 -0.43 23.96
N GLY A 262 -16.43 -1.72 24.18
CA GLY A 262 -15.09 -2.33 24.26
C GLY A 262 -14.28 -2.13 22.98
N HIS A 263 -12.95 -2.11 23.10
CA HIS A 263 -12.10 -1.96 21.91
C HIS A 263 -11.92 -3.30 21.19
N LYS A 264 -11.04 -4.16 21.70
CA LYS A 264 -10.90 -5.55 21.27
C LYS A 264 -11.22 -6.45 22.43
N ILE A 265 -12.39 -7.05 22.41
CA ILE A 265 -12.91 -7.85 23.51
C ILE A 265 -13.54 -9.15 23.01
N GLU A 266 -13.49 -10.16 23.83
CA GLU A 266 -14.29 -11.37 23.69
C GLU A 266 -15.64 -11.14 24.35
N ILE A 267 -16.72 -11.24 23.58
CA ILE A 267 -18.07 -11.12 24.10
C ILE A 267 -18.60 -12.53 24.35
N PRO A 268 -19.07 -12.86 25.55
CA PRO A 268 -19.71 -14.16 25.80
C PRO A 268 -20.88 -14.43 24.83
N ASP A 269 -20.98 -15.65 24.33
CA ASP A 269 -22.04 -16.02 23.36
C ASP A 269 -23.43 -15.70 23.83
N SER A 270 -23.73 -15.91 25.11
CA SER A 270 -25.03 -15.58 25.70
C SER A 270 -25.33 -14.08 25.63
N LEU A 271 -24.33 -13.22 25.82
CA LEU A 271 -24.52 -11.77 25.73
C LEU A 271 -24.62 -11.32 24.27
N THR A 272 -23.86 -11.98 23.37
CA THR A 272 -23.97 -11.71 21.94
C THR A 272 -25.36 -12.07 21.40
N GLU A 273 -25.93 -13.19 21.83
CA GLU A 273 -27.30 -13.56 21.47
C GLU A 273 -28.34 -12.57 22.01
N GLN A 274 -28.18 -12.10 23.24
CA GLN A 274 -29.05 -11.05 23.79
C GLN A 274 -28.98 -9.78 22.94
N GLU A 275 -27.80 -9.33 22.57
CA GLU A 275 -27.60 -8.16 21.68
C GLU A 275 -28.26 -8.39 20.31
N ILE A 276 -28.12 -9.57 19.72
CA ILE A 276 -28.75 -9.95 18.45
C ILE A 276 -30.30 -9.88 18.59
N ASP A 277 -30.85 -10.44 19.64
CA ASP A 277 -32.29 -10.44 19.83
C ASP A 277 -32.86 -9.02 20.05
N MET A 278 -32.15 -8.17 20.78
CA MET A 278 -32.51 -6.76 20.91
C MET A 278 -32.40 -5.99 19.58
N GLN A 279 -31.42 -6.28 18.76
CA GLN A 279 -31.33 -5.70 17.40
C GLN A 279 -32.47 -6.21 16.51
N ARG A 280 -32.88 -7.48 16.60
CA ARG A 280 -34.01 -8.05 15.87
C ARG A 280 -35.32 -7.35 16.29
N GLN A 281 -35.56 -7.17 17.59
CA GLN A 281 -36.74 -6.43 18.09
C GLN A 281 -36.73 -4.98 17.58
N ARG A 282 -35.60 -4.29 17.65
CA ARG A 282 -35.43 -2.94 17.08
C ARG A 282 -35.78 -2.91 15.60
N ARG A 283 -35.28 -3.88 14.83
CA ARG A 283 -35.56 -4.01 13.41
C ARG A 283 -37.08 -4.17 13.14
N GLU A 284 -37.76 -5.01 13.88
CA GLU A 284 -39.19 -5.23 13.72
C GLU A 284 -40.02 -3.96 14.02
N LEU A 285 -39.66 -3.22 15.08
CA LEU A 285 -40.28 -1.93 15.39
C LEU A 285 -40.08 -0.93 14.25
N ARG A 286 -38.84 -0.78 13.74
CA ARG A 286 -38.50 0.11 12.61
C ARG A 286 -39.24 -0.30 11.33
N ALA A 287 -39.34 -1.60 11.06
CA ALA A 287 -40.08 -2.13 9.91
C ALA A 287 -41.59 -1.82 10.03
N ALA A 288 -42.18 -2.01 11.20
CA ALA A 288 -43.59 -1.68 11.44
C ALA A 288 -43.85 -0.17 11.28
N GLU A 289 -42.96 0.69 11.75
CA GLU A 289 -43.07 2.15 11.57
C GLU A 289 -42.99 2.55 10.10
N PHE A 290 -42.05 1.96 9.36
CA PHE A 290 -41.91 2.21 7.92
C PHE A 290 -43.16 1.74 7.17
N LEU A 291 -43.65 0.54 7.45
CA LEU A 291 -44.84 -0.01 6.79
C LEU A 291 -46.09 0.83 7.04
N ARG A 292 -46.32 1.31 8.28
CA ARG A 292 -47.41 2.26 8.57
C ARG A 292 -47.24 3.57 7.76
N PHE A 293 -46.04 4.12 7.69
CA PHE A 293 -45.74 5.28 6.86
C PHE A 293 -46.00 5.01 5.37
N PHE A 294 -45.56 3.87 4.87
CA PHE A 294 -45.67 3.47 3.46
C PHE A 294 -47.15 3.26 3.05
N GLU A 295 -47.96 2.66 3.92
CA GLU A 295 -49.39 2.48 3.70
C GLU A 295 -50.17 3.81 3.74
N ALA A 296 -49.77 4.72 4.63
CA ALA A 296 -50.35 6.07 4.68
C ALA A 296 -50.12 6.88 3.39
N LEU A 297 -49.08 6.58 2.61
CA LEU A 297 -48.86 7.17 1.30
C LEU A 297 -49.88 6.73 0.24
N GLU A 298 -50.53 5.55 0.41
CA GLU A 298 -51.56 5.06 -0.52
C GLU A 298 -52.83 5.93 -0.48
N SER A 299 -53.16 6.49 0.65
CA SER A 299 -54.37 7.30 0.87
C SER A 299 -54.24 8.78 0.46
N GLY A 300 -53.04 9.25 0.08
CA GLY A 300 -52.77 10.65 -0.27
C GLY A 300 -52.51 10.85 -1.76
N GLY A 301 -53.00 11.92 -2.37
CA GLY A 301 -52.90 12.21 -3.81
C GLY A 301 -51.49 12.35 -4.40
N LEU A 302 -50.42 12.42 -3.57
CA LEU A 302 -49.01 12.44 -3.96
C LEU A 302 -48.29 11.08 -3.73
N GLY A 303 -49.03 10.07 -3.28
CA GLY A 303 -48.46 8.83 -2.76
C GLY A 303 -47.87 7.92 -3.82
N GLY A 304 -48.39 7.87 -5.04
CA GLY A 304 -47.96 6.92 -6.07
C GLY A 304 -46.48 7.06 -6.45
N ALA A 305 -46.05 8.25 -6.86
CA ALA A 305 -44.66 8.48 -7.28
C ALA A 305 -43.65 8.34 -6.12
N ALA A 306 -44.01 8.77 -4.91
CA ALA A 306 -43.19 8.61 -3.72
C ALA A 306 -43.02 7.13 -3.36
N ARG A 307 -44.09 6.38 -3.45
CA ARG A 307 -44.14 4.94 -3.16
C ARG A 307 -43.30 4.14 -4.12
N ASP A 308 -43.38 4.38 -5.43
CA ASP A 308 -42.56 3.70 -6.45
C ASP A 308 -41.04 3.93 -6.23
N ARG A 309 -40.68 5.17 -5.88
CA ARG A 309 -39.29 5.51 -5.54
C ARG A 309 -38.81 4.79 -4.28
N LEU A 310 -39.66 4.67 -3.26
CA LEU A 310 -39.34 3.94 -2.02
C LEU A 310 -39.24 2.43 -2.23
N LEU A 311 -40.05 1.83 -3.10
CA LEU A 311 -39.93 0.45 -3.51
C LEU A 311 -38.58 0.19 -4.23
N ALA A 312 -38.20 1.09 -5.14
CA ALA A 312 -36.91 1.01 -5.83
C ALA A 312 -35.73 1.14 -4.84
N MET A 313 -35.82 2.06 -3.88
CA MET A 313 -34.79 2.22 -2.83
C MET A 313 -34.70 0.99 -1.92
N ALA A 314 -35.83 0.45 -1.47
CA ALA A 314 -35.86 -0.77 -0.66
C ALA A 314 -35.22 -1.95 -1.39
N LYS A 315 -35.56 -2.13 -2.67
CA LYS A 315 -34.95 -3.17 -3.53
C LYS A 315 -33.44 -2.99 -3.66
N ALA A 316 -32.97 -1.77 -3.85
CA ALA A 316 -31.54 -1.45 -3.90
C ALA A 316 -30.81 -1.73 -2.56
N MET A 317 -31.54 -1.70 -1.45
CA MET A 317 -31.03 -2.05 -0.11
C MET A 317 -31.24 -3.55 0.23
N ASN A 318 -31.61 -4.39 -0.72
CA ASN A 318 -31.95 -5.80 -0.50
C ASN A 318 -33.09 -5.98 0.52
N LEU A 319 -34.08 -5.10 0.47
CA LEU A 319 -35.31 -5.17 1.27
C LEU A 319 -36.47 -5.46 0.35
N ASN A 320 -37.32 -6.42 0.75
CA ASN A 320 -38.60 -6.74 0.09
C ASN A 320 -39.74 -6.22 0.90
N ILE A 321 -40.59 -5.39 0.32
CA ILE A 321 -41.80 -4.87 0.93
C ILE A 321 -42.99 -5.66 0.38
N GLU A 322 -43.61 -6.49 1.24
CA GLU A 322 -44.86 -7.17 0.94
C GLU A 322 -46.01 -6.32 1.44
N SER A 323 -46.75 -5.72 0.53
CA SER A 323 -47.99 -4.99 0.84
C SER A 323 -49.16 -5.61 0.07
N GLY A 324 -50.24 -5.88 0.74
CA GLY A 324 -51.44 -6.39 0.09
C GLY A 324 -52.64 -6.48 1.04
N ARG A 325 -53.83 -6.21 0.51
CA ARG A 325 -55.12 -6.13 1.24
C ARG A 325 -55.55 -7.43 2.00
N LYS A 326 -54.84 -8.53 1.82
CA LYS A 326 -55.17 -9.84 2.43
C LYS A 326 -54.09 -10.46 3.31
N LYS A 327 -52.88 -9.85 3.39
CA LYS A 327 -51.78 -10.30 4.24
C LYS A 327 -51.31 -9.15 5.11
N SER A 328 -50.95 -9.42 6.35
CA SER A 328 -50.24 -8.41 7.15
C SER A 328 -49.02 -7.90 6.38
N PRO A 329 -48.81 -6.58 6.31
CA PRO A 329 -47.65 -6.04 5.66
C PRO A 329 -46.36 -6.58 6.31
N ALA A 330 -45.41 -6.98 5.50
CA ALA A 330 -44.12 -7.50 5.96
C ALA A 330 -42.98 -6.83 5.19
N LEU A 331 -41.89 -6.60 5.89
CA LEU A 331 -40.64 -6.14 5.30
C LEU A 331 -39.55 -7.15 5.64
N GLN A 332 -39.03 -7.79 4.61
CA GLN A 332 -38.00 -8.83 4.73
C GLN A 332 -36.68 -8.39 4.18
N THR A 333 -35.57 -8.81 4.78
CA THR A 333 -34.25 -8.67 4.21
C THR A 333 -33.97 -9.83 3.27
N ILE A 334 -33.56 -9.52 2.03
CA ILE A 334 -33.19 -10.52 1.03
C ILE A 334 -31.71 -10.85 1.23
N ALA A 335 -31.39 -12.12 1.45
CA ALA A 335 -30.04 -12.61 1.39
C ALA A 335 -29.59 -12.68 -0.08
N VAL A 336 -28.50 -12.00 -0.42
CA VAL A 336 -27.97 -11.94 -1.78
C VAL A 336 -26.79 -12.92 -1.89
N SER A 337 -26.78 -13.74 -2.93
CA SER A 337 -25.62 -14.57 -3.29
C SER A 337 -24.49 -13.70 -3.87
N ALA A 338 -23.28 -14.17 -3.78
CA ALA A 338 -22.13 -13.50 -4.35
C ALA A 338 -22.31 -13.15 -5.84
N LYS A 339 -22.10 -11.88 -6.18
CA LYS A 339 -22.25 -11.34 -7.55
C LYS A 339 -20.92 -11.00 -8.20
N THR A 340 -19.89 -10.83 -7.42
CA THR A 340 -18.56 -10.42 -7.92
C THR A 340 -18.03 -11.40 -8.94
N ARG A 341 -17.60 -10.87 -10.08
CA ARG A 341 -16.94 -11.62 -11.15
C ARG A 341 -15.44 -11.39 -11.10
N LYS A 342 -14.68 -12.37 -11.59
CA LYS A 342 -13.25 -12.25 -11.74
C LYS A 342 -12.90 -11.08 -12.67
N ALA A 343 -11.97 -10.24 -12.26
CA ALA A 343 -11.50 -9.12 -13.06
C ALA A 343 -10.80 -9.62 -14.35
N PRO A 344 -10.85 -8.89 -15.47
CA PRO A 344 -10.10 -9.26 -16.66
C PRO A 344 -8.58 -9.15 -16.38
N PRO A 345 -7.73 -9.98 -17.02
CA PRO A 345 -6.28 -9.89 -16.91
C PRO A 345 -5.77 -8.51 -17.29
N ARG A 346 -4.71 -8.05 -16.62
CA ARG A 346 -4.01 -6.81 -16.94
C ARG A 346 -2.71 -7.10 -17.68
N ASP A 347 -2.49 -6.43 -18.82
CA ASP A 347 -1.19 -6.41 -19.47
C ASP A 347 -0.18 -5.65 -18.58
N LYS A 348 0.91 -6.33 -18.22
CA LYS A 348 1.97 -5.75 -17.39
C LYS A 348 3.03 -5.03 -18.18
N ALA A 349 3.27 -5.40 -19.43
CA ALA A 349 4.33 -4.82 -20.23
C ALA A 349 4.02 -3.37 -20.62
N ILE A 350 4.98 -2.48 -20.39
CA ILE A 350 4.90 -1.08 -20.80
C ILE A 350 5.34 -0.99 -22.27
N ARG A 351 4.57 -0.25 -23.06
CA ARG A 351 4.85 -0.06 -24.48
C ARG A 351 5.77 1.13 -24.70
N TYR A 352 6.91 0.89 -25.29
CA TYR A 352 7.87 1.93 -25.62
C TYR A 352 8.61 1.62 -26.93
N ASP A 353 9.18 2.65 -27.55
CA ASP A 353 10.06 2.50 -28.71
C ASP A 353 11.52 2.37 -28.24
N PRO A 354 12.18 1.21 -28.44
CA PRO A 354 13.58 1.01 -28.05
C PRO A 354 14.57 1.96 -28.71
N ALA A 355 14.24 2.52 -29.88
CA ALA A 355 15.10 3.46 -30.58
C ALA A 355 15.27 4.78 -29.85
N LEU A 356 14.34 5.11 -28.94
CA LEU A 356 14.37 6.34 -28.11
C LEU A 356 15.20 6.19 -26.83
N LEU A 357 15.66 4.99 -26.52
CA LEU A 357 16.49 4.77 -25.34
C LEU A 357 17.89 5.37 -25.53
N PRO A 358 18.53 5.86 -24.44
CA PRO A 358 19.87 6.39 -24.53
C PRO A 358 20.87 5.30 -24.94
N LYS A 359 21.80 5.64 -25.82
CA LYS A 359 22.96 4.82 -26.18
C LYS A 359 24.15 5.31 -25.36
N LEU A 360 24.73 4.43 -24.56
CA LEU A 360 25.84 4.77 -23.67
C LEU A 360 27.17 4.36 -24.31
N ASP A 361 28.11 5.29 -24.30
CA ASP A 361 29.49 5.09 -24.79
C ASP A 361 30.35 4.59 -23.63
N LYS A 362 31.04 3.45 -23.84
CA LYS A 362 31.95 2.86 -22.83
C LYS A 362 33.12 3.75 -22.45
N ALA A 363 33.49 4.71 -23.30
CA ALA A 363 34.56 5.64 -23.02
C ALA A 363 34.16 6.84 -22.15
N LYS A 364 32.88 6.93 -21.75
CA LYS A 364 32.36 8.07 -21.00
C LYS A 364 31.76 7.63 -19.67
N GLU A 365 31.68 8.59 -18.76
CA GLU A 365 30.95 8.44 -17.50
C GLU A 365 29.56 9.09 -17.60
N TYR A 366 28.58 8.51 -16.91
CA TYR A 366 27.22 9.01 -16.86
C TYR A 366 26.70 8.95 -15.43
N SER A 367 25.86 9.91 -15.03
CA SER A 367 25.07 9.79 -13.81
C SER A 367 23.89 8.85 -14.05
N ALA A 368 23.54 8.01 -13.08
CA ALA A 368 22.38 7.15 -13.16
C ALA A 368 21.09 7.96 -13.35
N SER A 369 20.93 9.09 -12.62
CA SER A 369 19.77 9.98 -12.76
C SER A 369 19.64 10.57 -14.17
N GLY A 370 20.76 10.93 -14.82
CA GLY A 370 20.73 11.41 -16.21
C GLY A 370 20.24 10.34 -17.20
N VAL A 371 20.72 9.11 -17.04
CA VAL A 371 20.26 7.97 -17.86
C VAL A 371 18.79 7.65 -17.59
N ILE A 372 18.35 7.68 -16.34
CA ILE A 372 16.94 7.50 -15.96
C ILE A 372 16.07 8.59 -16.60
N THR A 373 16.49 9.85 -16.56
CA THR A 373 15.76 10.95 -17.21
C THR A 373 15.52 10.67 -18.69
N LEU A 374 16.57 10.27 -19.41
CA LEU A 374 16.46 9.99 -20.85
C LEU A 374 15.60 8.76 -21.13
N ALA A 375 15.77 7.70 -20.35
CA ALA A 375 15.00 6.47 -20.48
C ALA A 375 13.51 6.69 -20.17
N MET A 376 13.20 7.45 -19.12
CA MET A 376 11.79 7.75 -18.73
C MET A 376 11.07 8.59 -19.79
N ARG A 377 11.77 9.41 -20.59
CA ARG A 377 11.14 10.09 -21.76
C ARG A 377 10.59 9.10 -22.79
N ALA A 378 11.25 7.96 -22.94
CA ALA A 378 10.76 6.88 -23.82
C ALA A 378 9.62 6.09 -23.15
N PHE A 379 9.82 5.66 -21.92
CA PHE A 379 8.88 4.81 -21.18
C PHE A 379 7.57 5.53 -20.83
N ALA A 380 7.62 6.81 -20.49
CA ALA A 380 6.45 7.62 -20.15
C ALA A 380 5.52 7.92 -21.34
N ARG A 381 5.85 7.50 -22.56
CA ARG A 381 4.92 7.50 -23.67
C ARG A 381 3.76 6.53 -23.45
N ASP A 382 3.97 5.49 -22.66
CA ASP A 382 2.86 4.71 -22.10
C ASP A 382 2.23 5.50 -20.95
N PRO A 383 0.91 5.81 -21.00
CA PRO A 383 0.23 6.64 -20.00
C PRO A 383 0.16 5.98 -18.62
N ARG A 384 0.49 4.71 -18.50
CA ARG A 384 0.53 3.99 -17.21
C ARG A 384 1.77 4.27 -16.38
N VAL A 385 2.84 4.85 -16.95
CA VAL A 385 4.05 5.20 -16.21
C VAL A 385 3.81 6.50 -15.44
N VAL A 386 4.02 6.45 -14.11
CA VAL A 386 3.85 7.57 -13.18
C VAL A 386 5.00 7.60 -12.18
N THR A 387 5.43 8.81 -11.79
CA THR A 387 6.49 8.99 -10.78
C THR A 387 6.02 9.89 -9.66
N ILE A 388 6.44 9.57 -8.44
CA ILE A 388 6.15 10.34 -7.25
C ILE A 388 7.47 10.55 -6.49
N ASP A 389 7.85 11.79 -6.27
CA ASP A 389 9.05 12.19 -5.53
C ASP A 389 8.69 12.92 -4.23
N ALA A 390 9.60 12.91 -3.27
CA ALA A 390 9.49 13.64 -2.01
C ALA A 390 10.63 14.67 -1.91
N ASP A 391 10.53 15.78 -2.66
CA ASP A 391 11.50 16.89 -2.71
C ASP A 391 12.93 16.49 -3.12
N LEU A 392 13.12 15.31 -3.71
CA LEU A 392 14.43 14.79 -4.14
C LEU A 392 14.49 14.44 -5.64
N ALA A 393 13.59 14.99 -6.43
CA ALA A 393 13.44 14.70 -7.86
C ALA A 393 14.73 14.88 -8.70
N SER A 394 15.58 15.84 -8.32
CA SER A 394 16.86 16.07 -8.98
C SER A 394 17.87 14.92 -8.81
N THR A 395 17.71 14.09 -7.78
CA THR A 395 18.62 12.97 -7.50
C THR A 395 18.19 11.68 -8.21
N SER A 396 16.91 11.53 -8.53
CA SER A 396 16.35 10.35 -9.18
C SER A 396 16.33 10.42 -10.70
N GLY A 397 16.08 11.61 -11.26
CA GLY A 397 15.83 11.82 -12.68
C GLY A 397 14.44 11.39 -13.16
N LEU A 398 13.59 10.84 -12.28
CA LEU A 398 12.27 10.33 -12.61
C LEU A 398 11.32 11.45 -13.02
N GLU A 399 11.17 12.47 -12.17
CA GLU A 399 10.27 13.61 -12.41
C GLU A 399 10.62 14.33 -13.72
N ALA A 400 11.92 14.62 -13.95
CA ALA A 400 12.39 15.27 -15.17
C ALA A 400 12.13 14.44 -16.44
N GLY A 401 12.19 13.10 -16.33
CA GLY A 401 11.91 12.20 -17.44
C GLY A 401 10.43 12.11 -17.80
N VAL A 402 9.60 11.80 -16.81
CA VAL A 402 8.14 11.66 -17.00
C VAL A 402 7.48 13.01 -17.27
N GLY A 403 7.86 14.05 -16.53
CA GLY A 403 7.31 15.40 -16.68
C GLY A 403 7.58 16.04 -18.05
N TYR A 404 8.65 15.63 -18.74
CA TYR A 404 8.90 16.01 -20.12
C TYR A 404 7.80 15.54 -21.08
N VAL A 405 7.18 14.38 -20.81
CA VAL A 405 6.10 13.82 -21.64
C VAL A 405 4.74 14.30 -21.14
N ASP A 406 4.53 14.24 -19.82
CA ASP A 406 3.27 14.63 -19.19
C ASP A 406 3.51 15.01 -17.72
N SER A 407 3.51 16.31 -17.44
CA SER A 407 3.75 16.86 -16.10
C SER A 407 2.70 16.43 -15.07
N SER A 408 1.50 16.05 -15.49
CA SER A 408 0.45 15.58 -14.58
C SER A 408 0.76 14.21 -13.98
N ARG A 409 1.71 13.46 -14.55
CA ARG A 409 2.16 12.14 -14.09
C ARG A 409 3.51 12.17 -13.35
N ALA A 410 4.12 13.34 -13.28
CA ALA A 410 5.31 13.61 -12.47
C ALA A 410 4.86 14.36 -11.21
N ILE A 411 4.67 13.62 -10.12
CA ILE A 411 4.08 14.10 -8.89
C ILE A 411 5.19 14.36 -7.89
N ASN A 412 5.19 15.54 -7.24
CA ASN A 412 6.06 15.83 -6.12
C ASN A 412 5.19 16.17 -4.90
N VAL A 413 5.40 15.45 -3.82
CA VAL A 413 4.58 15.57 -2.61
C VAL A 413 5.19 16.51 -1.55
N GLY A 414 6.36 17.09 -1.85
CA GLY A 414 7.17 17.77 -0.84
C GLY A 414 7.84 16.78 0.11
N ILE A 415 8.36 17.26 1.24
CA ILE A 415 9.05 16.40 2.22
C ILE A 415 8.01 15.58 2.98
N ALA A 416 7.64 14.42 2.43
CA ALA A 416 6.58 13.55 2.93
C ALA A 416 6.72 12.13 2.33
N GLU A 417 7.79 11.42 2.69
CA GLU A 417 8.17 10.13 2.09
C GLU A 417 7.10 9.05 2.31
N ALA A 418 6.51 9.00 3.49
CA ALA A 418 5.46 8.04 3.81
C ALA A 418 4.20 8.29 2.97
N ASN A 419 3.82 9.56 2.77
CA ASN A 419 2.71 9.95 1.88
C ASN A 419 3.02 9.58 0.41
N MET A 420 4.25 9.84 -0.05
CA MET A 420 4.74 9.45 -1.37
C MET A 420 4.54 7.96 -1.66
N MET A 421 4.97 7.11 -0.72
CA MET A 421 4.87 5.65 -0.87
C MET A 421 3.41 5.17 -0.95
N ASN A 422 2.52 5.73 -0.14
CA ASN A 422 1.10 5.40 -0.14
C ASN A 422 0.39 5.86 -1.42
N ILE A 423 0.72 7.03 -1.95
CA ILE A 423 0.22 7.51 -3.26
C ILE A 423 0.72 6.57 -4.36
N GLY A 424 1.99 6.16 -4.33
CA GLY A 424 2.55 5.17 -5.25
C GLY A 424 1.77 3.85 -5.26
N GLU A 425 1.41 3.34 -4.07
CA GLU A 425 0.58 2.15 -3.94
C GLU A 425 -0.82 2.34 -4.58
N ALA A 426 -1.46 3.49 -4.37
CA ALA A 426 -2.77 3.76 -4.96
C ALA A 426 -2.71 3.68 -6.49
N PHE A 427 -1.70 4.29 -7.11
CA PHE A 427 -1.49 4.19 -8.56
C PHE A 427 -1.23 2.74 -8.99
N ALA A 428 -0.34 2.02 -8.31
CA ALA A 428 -0.03 0.63 -8.60
C ALA A 428 -1.28 -0.28 -8.46
N ALA A 429 -2.12 -0.06 -7.45
CA ALA A 429 -3.36 -0.79 -7.25
C ALA A 429 -4.36 -0.59 -8.40
N MET A 430 -4.33 0.57 -9.05
CA MET A 430 -5.15 0.89 -10.23
C MET A 430 -4.52 0.43 -11.56
N GLY A 431 -3.37 -0.24 -11.52
CA GLY A 431 -2.72 -0.81 -12.71
C GLY A 431 -1.69 0.08 -13.38
N TYR A 432 -1.28 1.17 -12.73
CA TYR A 432 -0.15 1.98 -13.19
C TYR A 432 1.18 1.30 -12.85
N ASN A 433 2.22 1.63 -13.62
CA ASN A 433 3.59 1.36 -13.30
C ASN A 433 4.14 2.55 -12.52
N ALA A 434 4.09 2.45 -11.20
CA ALA A 434 4.43 3.54 -10.30
C ALA A 434 5.88 3.45 -9.83
N TRP A 435 6.56 4.60 -9.81
CA TRP A 435 7.91 4.77 -9.30
C TRP A 435 7.90 5.82 -8.20
N VAL A 436 8.43 5.49 -7.04
CA VAL A 436 8.60 6.43 -5.91
C VAL A 436 10.09 6.57 -5.60
N SER A 437 10.56 7.79 -5.27
CA SER A 437 11.98 8.01 -5.07
C SER A 437 12.31 8.91 -3.88
N THR A 438 13.30 8.46 -3.11
CA THR A 438 13.96 9.24 -2.05
C THR A 438 15.37 8.66 -1.80
N PHE A 439 16.09 9.13 -0.77
CA PHE A 439 17.33 8.51 -0.31
C PHE A 439 17.09 7.14 0.30
N CYS A 440 18.08 6.25 0.23
CA CYS A 440 18.02 4.89 0.74
C CYS A 440 17.42 4.76 2.15
N PRO A 441 17.87 5.51 3.19
CA PRO A 441 17.37 5.34 4.54
C PRO A 441 16.02 6.01 4.84
N PHE A 442 15.42 6.74 3.87
CA PHE A 442 14.21 7.52 4.10
C PHE A 442 12.91 6.79 3.74
N PHE A 443 12.99 5.61 3.16
CA PHE A 443 11.81 4.78 2.95
C PHE A 443 11.25 4.28 4.29
N ASP A 444 9.95 4.52 4.53
CA ASP A 444 9.29 4.11 5.76
C ASP A 444 9.04 2.60 5.78
N TRP A 445 9.66 1.90 6.74
CA TRP A 445 9.53 0.45 6.90
C TRP A 445 8.09 0.01 7.20
N LYS A 446 7.35 0.77 8.03
CA LYS A 446 5.94 0.48 8.39
C LYS A 446 5.04 0.50 7.16
N VAL A 447 5.24 1.50 6.29
CA VAL A 447 4.50 1.64 5.03
C VAL A 447 4.88 0.53 4.05
N LEU A 448 6.17 0.31 3.84
CA LEU A 448 6.66 -0.72 2.91
C LEU A 448 6.17 -2.12 3.30
N ARG A 449 6.23 -2.46 4.59
CA ARG A 449 5.73 -3.74 5.10
C ARG A 449 4.23 -3.91 4.86
N ARG A 450 3.41 -2.86 5.09
CA ARG A 450 1.96 -2.90 4.83
C ARG A 450 1.67 -3.10 3.35
N ILE A 451 2.38 -2.39 2.47
CA ILE A 451 2.27 -2.55 1.00
C ILE A 451 2.57 -3.99 0.59
N ALA A 452 3.63 -4.60 1.16
CA ALA A 452 3.99 -5.98 0.87
C ALA A 452 2.90 -6.99 1.31
N ILE A 453 2.23 -6.76 2.44
CA ILE A 453 1.07 -7.56 2.85
C ILE A 453 -0.06 -7.44 1.83
N GLY A 454 -0.40 -6.22 1.41
CA GLY A 454 -1.41 -6.00 0.37
C GLY A 454 -1.04 -6.64 -0.98
N TYR A 455 0.23 -6.67 -1.33
CA TYR A 455 0.71 -7.38 -2.52
C TYR A 455 0.52 -8.89 -2.41
N GLN A 456 0.87 -9.50 -1.26
CA GLN A 456 0.62 -10.91 -0.99
C GLN A 456 -0.86 -11.28 -1.13
N GLU A 457 -1.74 -10.50 -0.49
CA GLU A 457 -3.19 -10.74 -0.56
C GLU A 457 -3.74 -10.63 -2.00
N ARG A 458 -3.17 -9.75 -2.84
CA ARG A 458 -3.53 -9.66 -4.27
C ARG A 458 -3.10 -10.91 -5.05
N ILE A 459 -1.92 -11.45 -4.75
CA ILE A 459 -1.45 -12.72 -5.34
C ILE A 459 -2.41 -13.83 -4.96
N GLU A 460 -2.76 -13.96 -3.70
CA GLU A 460 -3.70 -14.96 -3.21
C GLU A 460 -5.08 -14.82 -3.87
N ALA A 461 -5.64 -13.59 -3.91
CA ALA A 461 -6.92 -13.33 -4.57
C ALA A 461 -6.91 -13.69 -6.07
N ALA A 462 -5.77 -13.53 -6.75
CA ALA A 462 -5.63 -13.89 -8.16
C ALA A 462 -5.56 -15.42 -8.37
N GLN A 463 -4.98 -16.15 -7.43
CA GLN A 463 -4.77 -17.60 -7.50
C GLN A 463 -5.92 -18.42 -6.92
N MET A 464 -6.74 -17.86 -6.04
CA MET A 464 -7.85 -18.56 -5.42
C MET A 464 -8.88 -19.02 -6.47
N LYS A 465 -9.44 -20.23 -6.27
CA LYS A 465 -10.61 -20.67 -7.03
C LYS A 465 -11.80 -19.74 -6.77
N GLY A 466 -12.29 -19.09 -7.82
CA GLY A 466 -13.35 -18.09 -7.69
C GLY A 466 -12.88 -16.74 -7.12
N GLY A 467 -11.56 -16.52 -7.02
CA GLY A 467 -11.00 -15.23 -6.64
C GLY A 467 -11.42 -14.09 -7.58
N TRP A 468 -11.51 -12.88 -7.05
CA TRP A 468 -12.05 -11.74 -7.80
C TRP A 468 -11.01 -11.01 -8.68
N LEU A 469 -9.71 -11.22 -8.43
CA LEU A 469 -8.60 -10.72 -9.24
C LEU A 469 -8.10 -11.79 -10.21
N ASN A 470 -7.45 -11.38 -11.28
CA ASN A 470 -6.75 -12.24 -12.22
C ASN A 470 -5.26 -11.96 -12.23
N GLU A 471 -4.52 -12.68 -13.07
CA GLU A 471 -3.13 -12.39 -13.32
C GLU A 471 -2.96 -10.92 -13.79
N GLY A 472 -1.87 -10.29 -13.37
CA GLY A 472 -1.61 -8.89 -13.68
C GLY A 472 -2.18 -7.88 -12.67
N HIS A 473 -2.98 -8.31 -11.70
CA HIS A 473 -3.53 -7.45 -10.65
C HIS A 473 -2.65 -7.30 -9.39
N GLY A 474 -1.38 -7.69 -9.47
CA GLY A 474 -0.39 -7.36 -8.44
C GLY A 474 -0.10 -5.85 -8.38
N LEU A 475 0.75 -5.45 -7.43
CA LEU A 475 1.23 -4.08 -7.32
C LEU A 475 2.54 -3.95 -8.10
N ASP A 476 2.59 -3.05 -9.08
CA ASP A 476 3.80 -2.75 -9.85
C ASP A 476 4.38 -1.42 -9.34
N LEU A 477 5.16 -1.51 -8.27
CA LEU A 477 5.70 -0.37 -7.53
C LEU A 477 7.20 -0.51 -7.36
N THR A 478 7.94 0.45 -7.91
CA THR A 478 9.40 0.55 -7.78
C THR A 478 9.77 1.64 -6.79
N PHE A 479 10.52 1.28 -5.77
CA PHE A 479 11.14 2.17 -4.80
C PHE A 479 12.56 2.46 -5.29
N LEU A 480 12.76 3.61 -5.92
CA LEU A 480 14.06 4.04 -6.43
C LEU A 480 14.83 4.74 -5.32
N ALA A 481 15.81 4.06 -4.79
CA ALA A 481 16.64 4.49 -3.67
C ALA A 481 17.93 5.14 -4.18
N THR A 482 18.13 6.42 -3.86
CA THR A 482 19.30 7.18 -4.33
C THR A 482 20.37 7.28 -3.25
N ALA A 483 21.62 7.52 -3.69
CA ALA A 483 22.78 7.68 -2.83
C ALA A 483 23.04 6.50 -1.86
N PRO A 484 23.14 5.25 -2.36
CA PRO A 484 23.42 4.08 -1.52
C PRO A 484 24.83 4.12 -0.93
N ASN A 485 25.01 3.46 0.21
CA ASN A 485 26.31 3.22 0.80
C ASN A 485 27.14 4.53 0.99
N PHE A 486 28.39 4.53 0.61
CA PHE A 486 29.29 5.69 0.74
C PHE A 486 29.04 6.82 -0.29
N GLU A 487 28.11 6.65 -1.24
CA GLU A 487 27.70 7.70 -2.18
C GLU A 487 27.07 8.93 -1.48
N THR A 488 26.63 8.77 -0.23
CA THR A 488 26.13 9.85 0.64
C THR A 488 27.25 10.79 1.09
N LYS A 489 28.48 10.27 1.25
CA LYS A 489 29.69 11.06 1.61
C LYS A 489 29.48 11.89 2.89
N THR A 490 29.79 13.16 2.79
CA THR A 490 29.78 14.12 3.92
C THR A 490 28.38 14.43 4.49
N ASN A 491 27.28 13.95 3.89
CA ASN A 491 25.97 14.05 4.53
C ASN A 491 25.87 13.21 5.82
N GLY A 492 26.72 12.19 5.96
CA GLY A 492 26.89 11.42 7.18
C GLY A 492 25.86 10.32 7.41
N GLY A 493 25.95 9.70 8.58
CA GLY A 493 25.26 8.46 8.91
C GLY A 493 23.73 8.52 8.81
N THR A 494 23.10 9.68 9.06
CA THR A 494 21.63 9.81 8.94
C THR A 494 21.11 9.71 7.50
N HIS A 495 21.98 9.86 6.51
CA HIS A 495 21.65 9.78 5.08
C HIS A 495 22.31 8.56 4.41
N MET A 496 23.15 7.83 5.13
CA MET A 496 23.94 6.74 4.56
C MET A 496 23.12 5.45 4.50
N GLY A 497 22.86 4.99 3.29
CA GLY A 497 22.17 3.73 3.05
C GLY A 497 23.13 2.53 3.11
N ASN A 498 23.70 2.25 4.27
CA ASN A 498 24.56 1.10 4.48
C ASN A 498 23.89 -0.08 5.19
N ASP A 499 22.66 0.10 5.70
CA ASP A 499 21.88 -0.91 6.42
C ASP A 499 20.49 -1.17 5.81
N ASP A 500 19.99 -0.30 4.94
CA ASP A 500 18.67 -0.36 4.33
C ASP A 500 18.37 -1.71 3.64
N SER A 501 19.34 -2.26 2.90
CA SER A 501 19.18 -3.56 2.25
C SER A 501 18.90 -4.69 3.25
N LEU A 502 19.60 -4.70 4.40
CA LEU A 502 19.37 -5.70 5.46
C LEU A 502 18.06 -5.45 6.21
N VAL A 503 17.70 -4.18 6.45
CA VAL A 503 16.43 -3.81 7.11
C VAL A 503 15.24 -4.27 6.27
N PHE A 504 15.33 -4.17 4.96
CA PHE A 504 14.24 -4.52 4.04
C PHE A 504 14.27 -5.99 3.57
N ASP A 505 15.37 -6.73 3.77
CA ASP A 505 15.50 -8.13 3.36
C ASP A 505 14.42 -9.06 3.95
N GLY A 506 13.90 -8.73 5.12
CA GLY A 506 12.81 -9.47 5.75
C GLY A 506 11.40 -9.17 5.22
N ILE A 507 11.26 -8.25 4.25
CA ILE A 507 9.96 -7.90 3.67
C ILE A 507 9.63 -8.85 2.53
N ALA A 508 8.54 -9.59 2.68
CA ALA A 508 8.11 -10.57 1.68
C ALA A 508 7.89 -9.93 0.30
N HIS A 509 8.30 -10.64 -0.74
CA HIS A 509 8.15 -10.26 -2.16
C HIS A 509 8.92 -9.02 -2.62
N LEU A 510 9.69 -8.36 -1.76
CA LEU A 510 10.52 -7.23 -2.15
C LEU A 510 11.78 -7.71 -2.87
N LYS A 511 11.97 -7.26 -4.10
CA LYS A 511 13.17 -7.52 -4.90
C LYS A 511 14.18 -6.42 -4.65
N ILE A 512 15.26 -6.72 -3.94
CA ILE A 512 16.34 -5.76 -3.66
C ILE A 512 17.39 -5.86 -4.76
N ILE A 513 17.71 -4.72 -5.37
CA ILE A 513 18.67 -4.61 -6.49
C ILE A 513 19.60 -3.43 -6.21
N ASP A 514 20.92 -3.67 -6.20
CA ASP A 514 21.98 -2.67 -6.00
C ASP A 514 22.79 -2.50 -7.29
N SER A 515 22.44 -1.51 -8.10
CA SER A 515 23.03 -1.33 -9.43
C SER A 515 24.44 -0.75 -9.38
N SER A 516 25.34 -1.26 -10.22
CA SER A 516 26.75 -0.88 -10.27
C SER A 516 27.07 0.23 -11.29
N CYS A 517 26.33 0.33 -12.40
CA CYS A 517 26.66 1.28 -13.46
C CYS A 517 25.42 1.71 -14.27
N PRO A 518 25.53 2.80 -15.06
CA PRO A 518 24.42 3.35 -15.85
C PRO A 518 23.80 2.37 -16.86
N GLN A 519 24.62 1.53 -17.52
CA GLN A 519 24.10 0.53 -18.47
C GLN A 519 23.28 -0.55 -17.76
N GLN A 520 23.70 -0.95 -16.57
CA GLN A 520 22.95 -1.90 -15.74
C GLN A 520 21.62 -1.29 -15.29
N VAL A 521 21.60 -0.02 -14.85
CA VAL A 521 20.35 0.71 -14.51
C VAL A 521 19.39 0.68 -15.68
N LEU A 522 19.84 1.02 -16.89
CA LEU A 522 19.00 0.99 -18.09
C LEU A 522 18.43 -0.41 -18.35
N SER A 523 19.24 -1.45 -18.20
CA SER A 523 18.80 -2.84 -18.38
C SER A 523 17.82 -3.28 -17.30
N ILE A 524 18.01 -2.88 -16.03
CA ILE A 524 17.08 -3.12 -14.93
C ILE A 524 15.74 -2.43 -15.20
N MET A 525 15.74 -1.17 -15.64
CA MET A 525 14.51 -0.46 -16.00
C MET A 525 13.74 -1.19 -17.11
N LYS A 526 14.43 -1.65 -18.16
CA LYS A 526 13.79 -2.47 -19.21
C LYS A 526 13.18 -3.74 -18.63
N TRP A 527 13.93 -4.47 -17.81
CA TRP A 527 13.47 -5.69 -17.16
C TRP A 527 12.21 -5.44 -16.30
N ILE A 528 12.19 -4.35 -15.52
CA ILE A 528 10.98 -3.94 -14.74
C ILE A 528 9.80 -3.69 -15.70
N LEU A 529 9.98 -2.98 -16.78
CA LEU A 529 8.92 -2.52 -17.68
C LEU A 529 8.43 -3.58 -18.67
N GLU A 530 9.20 -4.64 -18.89
CA GLU A 530 8.84 -5.80 -19.73
C GLU A 530 7.96 -6.83 -19.01
N GLY A 531 7.45 -6.51 -17.82
CA GLY A 531 6.51 -7.35 -17.07
C GLY A 531 7.09 -8.05 -15.84
N ASN A 532 8.38 -7.92 -15.58
CA ASN A 532 9.07 -8.48 -14.39
C ASN A 532 8.87 -7.59 -13.15
N ARG A 533 7.63 -7.30 -12.85
CA ARG A 533 7.25 -6.31 -11.85
C ARG A 533 7.01 -6.91 -10.46
N GLY A 534 6.22 -6.25 -9.71
CA GLY A 534 5.91 -6.46 -8.31
C GLY A 534 6.56 -5.34 -7.50
N LEU A 535 7.00 -5.65 -6.30
CA LEU A 535 7.70 -4.70 -5.45
C LEU A 535 9.21 -4.78 -5.72
N VAL A 536 9.79 -3.68 -6.18
CA VAL A 536 11.22 -3.58 -6.50
C VAL A 536 11.86 -2.44 -5.71
N TYR A 537 12.87 -2.73 -4.93
CA TYR A 537 13.74 -1.75 -4.28
C TYR A 537 15.04 -1.65 -5.09
N LEU A 538 15.16 -0.57 -5.88
CA LEU A 538 16.28 -0.34 -6.79
C LEU A 538 17.17 0.76 -6.26
N ARG A 539 18.41 0.42 -5.90
CA ARG A 539 19.45 1.34 -5.44
C ARG A 539 20.31 1.78 -6.63
N ILE A 540 20.49 3.11 -6.77
CA ILE A 540 21.24 3.71 -7.88
C ILE A 540 22.35 4.63 -7.39
N LEU A 541 23.46 4.63 -8.10
CA LEU A 541 24.61 5.50 -7.81
C LEU A 541 24.24 6.98 -7.98
N ARG A 542 24.74 7.82 -7.09
CA ARG A 542 24.59 9.27 -7.16
C ARG A 542 25.65 9.93 -8.04
N ALA A 543 26.90 9.55 -7.87
CA ALA A 543 28.01 10.09 -8.66
C ALA A 543 28.07 9.44 -10.05
N PRO A 544 28.55 10.16 -11.08
CA PRO A 544 28.83 9.55 -12.37
C PRO A 544 29.76 8.34 -12.26
N SER A 545 29.56 7.38 -13.14
CA SER A 545 30.40 6.17 -13.22
C SER A 545 30.56 5.70 -14.67
N GLY A 546 31.59 4.90 -14.91
CA GLY A 546 31.86 4.28 -16.21
C GLY A 546 30.80 3.23 -16.56
N VAL A 547 30.81 2.82 -17.81
CA VAL A 547 29.90 1.80 -18.37
C VAL A 547 30.62 0.45 -18.35
N LEU A 548 30.17 -0.48 -17.51
CA LEU A 548 30.79 -1.80 -17.32
C LEU A 548 30.29 -2.87 -18.30
N TYR A 549 29.08 -2.72 -18.82
CA TYR A 549 28.40 -3.73 -19.65
C TYR A 549 28.26 -3.27 -21.11
N ASP A 550 28.10 -4.23 -22.00
CA ASP A 550 27.80 -3.98 -23.41
C ASP A 550 26.34 -3.44 -23.58
N PRO A 551 26.05 -2.76 -24.70
CA PRO A 551 24.72 -2.18 -24.95
C PRO A 551 23.57 -3.21 -24.99
N ASP A 552 23.88 -4.46 -25.33
CA ASP A 552 22.96 -5.60 -25.40
C ASP A 552 22.82 -6.38 -24.08
N PHE A 553 23.52 -5.95 -23.02
CA PHE A 553 23.43 -6.54 -21.70
C PHE A 553 21.97 -6.63 -21.22
N ARG A 554 21.60 -7.80 -20.72
CA ARG A 554 20.27 -8.07 -20.17
C ARG A 554 20.38 -8.48 -18.71
N PHE A 555 19.79 -7.66 -17.87
CA PHE A 555 19.65 -7.95 -16.45
C PHE A 555 18.59 -9.04 -16.20
N ALA A 556 18.85 -9.94 -15.26
CA ALA A 556 17.88 -10.85 -14.66
C ALA A 556 18.00 -10.81 -13.15
N PHE A 557 16.88 -10.76 -12.45
CA PHE A 557 16.85 -10.81 -10.98
C PHE A 557 17.32 -12.18 -10.49
N GLY A 558 18.16 -12.21 -9.46
CA GLY A 558 18.75 -13.43 -8.95
C GLY A 558 19.99 -13.92 -9.74
N GLN A 559 20.57 -13.07 -10.57
CA GLN A 559 21.82 -13.36 -11.29
C GLN A 559 22.96 -12.43 -10.90
N GLY A 560 24.14 -13.06 -10.68
CA GLY A 560 25.44 -12.37 -10.62
C GLY A 560 26.14 -12.42 -11.96
N TYR A 561 27.05 -11.48 -12.20
CA TYR A 561 27.72 -11.32 -13.49
C TYR A 561 29.24 -11.23 -13.32
N PHE A 562 30.00 -12.10 -14.02
CA PHE A 562 31.45 -11.97 -14.08
C PHE A 562 31.82 -10.79 -14.97
N LEU A 563 32.46 -9.79 -14.38
CA LEU A 563 33.11 -8.69 -15.13
C LEU A 563 34.53 -9.03 -15.50
N ARG A 564 35.17 -9.90 -14.71
CA ARG A 564 36.49 -10.45 -14.97
C ARG A 564 36.52 -11.92 -14.57
N ARG A 565 36.99 -12.79 -15.46
CA ARG A 565 37.10 -14.23 -15.22
C ARG A 565 38.25 -14.82 -16.01
N SER A 566 38.99 -15.72 -15.37
CA SER A 566 40.04 -16.53 -16.00
C SER A 566 40.12 -17.90 -15.31
N ASP A 567 40.50 -18.92 -16.04
CA ASP A 567 40.79 -20.25 -15.48
C ASP A 567 41.92 -20.22 -14.46
N ALA A 568 42.83 -19.26 -14.58
CA ALA A 568 43.93 -19.03 -13.66
C ALA A 568 43.51 -18.33 -12.35
N ASP A 569 42.23 -17.93 -12.19
CA ASP A 569 41.78 -17.20 -11.00
C ASP A 569 41.91 -18.07 -9.74
N ARG A 570 42.77 -17.60 -8.81
CA ARG A 570 42.95 -18.19 -7.48
C ARG A 570 41.94 -17.64 -6.44
N VAL A 571 41.42 -16.45 -6.73
CA VAL A 571 40.52 -15.67 -5.89
C VAL A 571 39.38 -15.15 -6.74
N VAL A 572 38.17 -15.03 -6.15
CA VAL A 572 37.05 -14.31 -6.73
C VAL A 572 36.58 -13.24 -5.73
N MET A 573 36.53 -11.99 -6.19
CA MET A 573 35.97 -10.88 -5.44
C MET A 573 34.53 -10.67 -5.86
N ILE A 574 33.61 -10.58 -4.88
CA ILE A 574 32.18 -10.34 -5.09
C ILE A 574 31.84 -8.98 -4.50
N SER A 575 31.15 -8.14 -5.25
CA SER A 575 30.69 -6.83 -4.81
C SER A 575 29.39 -6.44 -5.48
N SER A 576 28.77 -5.34 -5.07
CA SER A 576 27.64 -4.69 -5.71
C SER A 576 27.81 -3.17 -5.69
N GLY A 577 26.94 -2.48 -6.43
CA GLY A 577 26.96 -1.03 -6.48
C GLY A 577 28.31 -0.44 -6.86
N ARG A 578 28.69 0.67 -6.23
CA ARG A 578 29.98 1.34 -6.48
C ARG A 578 31.19 0.46 -6.17
N GLY A 579 31.09 -0.43 -5.17
CA GLY A 579 32.18 -1.31 -4.73
C GLY A 579 32.74 -2.23 -5.82
N VAL A 580 32.00 -2.42 -6.91
CA VAL A 580 32.46 -3.19 -8.08
C VAL A 580 33.67 -2.54 -8.76
N PHE A 581 33.72 -1.20 -8.81
CA PHE A 581 34.83 -0.46 -9.39
C PHE A 581 36.13 -0.61 -8.57
N GLU A 582 36.00 -0.57 -7.23
CA GLU A 582 37.10 -0.80 -6.31
C GLU A 582 37.61 -2.24 -6.42
N ALA A 583 36.71 -3.23 -6.58
CA ALA A 583 37.08 -4.63 -6.77
C ALA A 583 37.81 -4.85 -8.08
N LEU A 584 37.41 -4.23 -9.21
CA LEU A 584 38.10 -4.28 -10.49
C LEU A 584 39.50 -3.65 -10.39
N SER A 585 39.61 -2.49 -9.76
CA SER A 585 40.87 -1.81 -9.53
C SER A 585 41.83 -2.64 -8.64
N ALA A 586 41.28 -3.31 -7.61
CA ALA A 586 42.05 -4.23 -6.77
C ALA A 586 42.56 -5.45 -7.56
N ALA A 587 41.74 -5.99 -8.47
CA ALA A 587 42.12 -7.09 -9.35
C ALA A 587 43.26 -6.70 -10.30
N ASP A 588 43.29 -5.46 -10.80
CA ASP A 588 44.36 -4.94 -11.60
C ASP A 588 45.71 -4.82 -10.82
N LEU A 589 45.62 -4.41 -9.55
CA LEU A 589 46.80 -4.37 -8.66
C LEU A 589 47.31 -5.79 -8.34
N LEU A 590 46.43 -6.75 -8.16
CA LEU A 590 46.76 -8.16 -7.94
C LEU A 590 47.42 -8.78 -9.16
N ALA A 591 46.92 -8.49 -10.36
CA ALA A 591 47.52 -8.96 -11.62
C ALA A 591 48.97 -8.49 -11.79
N LYS A 592 49.28 -7.23 -11.43
CA LYS A 592 50.66 -6.69 -11.41
C LYS A 592 51.58 -7.44 -10.44
N SER A 593 51.01 -8.13 -9.46
CA SER A 593 51.74 -8.98 -8.49
C SER A 593 51.65 -10.47 -8.83
N GLY A 594 51.22 -10.84 -10.04
CA GLY A 594 51.14 -12.23 -10.50
C GLY A 594 49.99 -13.05 -9.92
N ILE A 595 48.98 -12.39 -9.31
CA ILE A 595 47.81 -13.08 -8.75
C ILE A 595 46.60 -12.80 -9.66
N ALA A 596 46.11 -13.87 -10.31
CA ALA A 596 44.86 -13.79 -11.07
C ALA A 596 43.65 -13.77 -10.11
N ALA A 597 42.79 -12.79 -10.35
CA ALA A 597 41.57 -12.58 -9.53
C ALA A 597 40.34 -12.29 -10.41
N GLY A 598 39.30 -13.09 -10.25
CA GLY A 598 38.01 -12.84 -10.84
C GLY A 598 37.24 -11.77 -10.09
N VAL A 599 36.31 -11.08 -10.78
CA VAL A 599 35.41 -10.09 -10.18
C VAL A 599 33.96 -10.35 -10.60
N VAL A 600 33.08 -10.46 -9.63
CA VAL A 600 31.64 -10.66 -9.80
C VAL A 600 30.91 -9.40 -9.32
N ASP A 601 30.06 -8.86 -10.18
CA ASP A 601 29.01 -7.92 -9.82
C ASP A 601 27.76 -8.71 -9.45
N MET A 602 27.27 -8.55 -8.23
CA MET A 602 26.09 -9.25 -7.71
C MET A 602 24.98 -8.23 -7.35
N PRO A 603 24.28 -7.65 -8.34
CA PRO A 603 23.28 -6.62 -8.12
C PRO A 603 22.05 -7.14 -7.35
N SER A 604 21.78 -8.43 -7.40
CA SER A 604 20.79 -9.16 -6.60
C SER A 604 21.39 -10.51 -6.23
N ILE A 605 20.90 -11.11 -5.15
CA ILE A 605 21.50 -12.34 -4.62
C ILE A 605 21.29 -13.50 -5.61
N ASP A 606 22.39 -14.07 -6.05
CA ASP A 606 22.46 -15.28 -6.87
C ASP A 606 22.94 -16.47 -6.02
N GLU A 607 21.96 -17.20 -5.47
CA GLU A 607 22.26 -18.35 -4.60
C GLU A 607 23.00 -19.49 -5.34
N ALA A 608 22.68 -19.71 -6.61
CA ALA A 608 23.32 -20.73 -7.41
C ALA A 608 24.81 -20.37 -7.63
N MET A 609 25.11 -19.14 -8.00
CA MET A 609 26.48 -18.65 -8.15
C MET A 609 27.26 -18.71 -6.84
N ILE A 610 26.62 -18.39 -5.70
CA ILE A 610 27.23 -18.51 -4.37
C ILE A 610 27.72 -19.96 -4.14
N LEU A 611 26.90 -20.96 -4.45
CA LEU A 611 27.24 -22.37 -4.31
C LEU A 611 28.34 -22.79 -5.28
N ASP A 612 28.24 -22.42 -6.55
CA ASP A 612 29.22 -22.74 -7.58
C ASP A 612 30.61 -22.17 -7.25
N LEU A 613 30.65 -20.90 -6.79
CA LEU A 613 31.89 -20.24 -6.37
C LEU A 613 32.49 -20.94 -5.16
N TYR A 614 31.67 -21.32 -4.17
CA TYR A 614 32.16 -22.05 -3.00
C TYR A 614 32.71 -23.42 -3.38
N ASP A 615 31.99 -24.19 -4.20
CA ASP A 615 32.35 -25.53 -4.66
C ASP A 615 33.56 -25.54 -5.61
N SER A 616 33.86 -24.41 -6.26
CA SER A 616 35.06 -24.25 -7.10
C SER A 616 36.38 -24.39 -6.35
N GLY A 617 36.38 -24.39 -5.03
CA GLY A 617 37.57 -24.45 -4.19
C GLY A 617 38.40 -23.16 -4.14
N LYS A 618 38.02 -22.12 -4.88
CA LYS A 618 38.70 -20.82 -4.90
C LYS A 618 38.52 -20.05 -3.59
N ARG A 619 39.41 -19.09 -3.34
CA ARG A 619 39.17 -18.13 -2.25
C ARG A 619 38.14 -17.10 -2.66
N ILE A 620 37.28 -16.71 -1.75
CA ILE A 620 36.16 -15.79 -2.00
C ILE A 620 36.29 -14.60 -1.07
N ILE A 621 36.28 -13.42 -1.66
CA ILE A 621 36.32 -12.14 -0.95
C ILE A 621 35.00 -11.44 -1.24
N VAL A 622 34.15 -11.26 -0.23
CA VAL A 622 32.94 -10.43 -0.37
C VAL A 622 33.27 -9.04 0.14
N ALA A 623 33.30 -8.07 -0.78
CA ALA A 623 33.66 -6.68 -0.50
C ALA A 623 32.46 -5.76 -0.72
N GLU A 624 31.89 -5.22 0.36
CA GLU A 624 30.64 -4.45 0.30
C GLU A 624 30.76 -3.14 1.07
N GLN A 625 30.22 -2.07 0.52
CA GLN A 625 30.15 -0.75 1.17
C GLN A 625 28.93 -0.62 2.11
N ASN A 626 28.44 -1.74 2.63
CA ASN A 626 27.28 -1.85 3.52
C ASN A 626 27.55 -2.84 4.66
N ASN A 627 26.56 -3.09 5.50
CA ASN A 627 26.64 -3.98 6.65
C ASN A 627 26.67 -5.48 6.28
N GLY A 628 27.17 -5.84 5.09
CA GLY A 628 27.38 -7.22 4.68
C GLY A 628 26.10 -7.90 4.18
N PHE A 629 25.36 -7.29 3.28
CA PHE A 629 24.15 -7.85 2.69
C PHE A 629 24.42 -9.14 1.91
N ILE A 630 25.36 -9.11 0.96
CA ILE A 630 25.77 -10.31 0.21
C ILE A 630 26.44 -11.32 1.16
N TRP A 631 27.29 -10.84 2.07
CA TRP A 631 27.95 -11.71 3.06
C TRP A 631 26.98 -12.50 3.93
N SER A 632 25.91 -11.86 4.41
CA SER A 632 24.90 -12.52 5.23
C SER A 632 24.13 -13.59 4.46
N HIS A 633 23.82 -13.32 3.18
CA HIS A 633 23.21 -14.30 2.29
C HIS A 633 24.17 -15.44 1.97
N PHE A 634 25.45 -15.16 1.73
CA PHE A 634 26.47 -16.15 1.49
C PHE A 634 26.51 -17.17 2.64
N GLN A 635 26.56 -16.68 3.89
CA GLN A 635 26.57 -17.54 5.08
C GLN A 635 25.25 -18.34 5.18
N ARG A 636 24.09 -17.69 5.00
CA ARG A 636 22.77 -18.35 5.06
C ARG A 636 22.64 -19.48 4.04
N VAL A 637 23.09 -19.27 2.81
CA VAL A 637 23.04 -20.27 1.72
C VAL A 637 23.92 -21.47 2.06
N LEU A 638 25.20 -21.24 2.42
CA LEU A 638 26.09 -22.34 2.78
C LEU A 638 25.58 -23.16 3.97
N PHE A 639 25.04 -22.51 4.99
CA PHE A 639 24.49 -23.19 6.16
C PHE A 639 23.23 -23.99 5.81
N ARG A 640 22.30 -23.41 5.04
CA ARG A 640 21.07 -24.08 4.58
C ARG A 640 21.39 -25.34 3.77
N GLU A 641 22.38 -25.27 2.88
CA GLU A 641 22.81 -26.38 2.02
C GLU A 641 23.78 -27.34 2.74
N ARG A 642 23.96 -27.17 4.07
CA ARG A 642 24.79 -28.03 4.92
C ARG A 642 26.22 -28.24 4.38
N LYS A 643 26.81 -27.19 3.78
CA LYS A 643 28.20 -27.24 3.27
C LYS A 643 29.15 -27.39 4.44
N ASN A 644 30.25 -28.16 4.24
CA ASN A 644 31.39 -28.16 5.15
C ASN A 644 32.18 -26.86 4.94
N ILE A 645 32.02 -25.91 5.87
CA ILE A 645 32.52 -24.55 5.70
C ILE A 645 34.01 -24.45 6.03
N ASP A 646 34.85 -24.25 5.01
CA ASP A 646 36.24 -23.83 5.17
C ASP A 646 36.30 -22.31 5.29
N SER A 647 36.28 -21.81 6.53
CA SER A 647 36.33 -20.37 6.83
C SER A 647 37.66 -19.72 6.38
N GLY A 648 38.75 -20.48 6.21
CA GLY A 648 40.03 -19.97 5.74
C GLY A 648 39.99 -19.48 4.28
N ARG A 649 39.01 -19.90 3.50
CA ARG A 649 38.83 -19.47 2.11
C ARG A 649 37.87 -18.28 1.97
N LEU A 650 37.15 -17.88 3.03
CA LEU A 650 36.13 -16.86 2.99
C LEU A 650 36.59 -15.61 3.73
N VAL A 651 36.51 -14.47 3.07
CA VAL A 651 36.88 -13.17 3.65
C VAL A 651 35.76 -12.17 3.37
N ALA A 652 35.27 -11.50 4.40
CA ALA A 652 34.36 -10.37 4.29
C ALA A 652 35.13 -9.06 4.51
N ILE A 653 34.84 -8.06 3.71
CA ILE A 653 35.29 -6.67 3.86
C ILE A 653 34.04 -5.80 3.74
N ASN A 654 33.59 -5.27 4.85
CA ASN A 654 32.32 -4.51 4.90
C ASN A 654 32.36 -3.48 6.04
N THR A 655 31.23 -2.84 6.32
CA THR A 655 31.14 -1.78 7.34
C THR A 655 30.89 -2.30 8.76
N LEU A 656 30.81 -3.60 8.98
CA LEU A 656 30.66 -4.15 10.31
C LEU A 656 31.97 -3.97 11.13
N ALA A 657 31.80 -3.82 12.44
CA ALA A 657 32.91 -3.85 13.39
C ALA A 657 33.57 -5.26 13.43
N GLY A 658 34.77 -5.35 14.00
CA GLY A 658 35.50 -6.62 14.11
C GLY A 658 34.76 -7.75 14.87
N ASN A 659 33.75 -7.41 15.64
CA ASN A 659 32.86 -8.36 16.30
C ASN A 659 31.62 -8.74 15.46
N GLY A 660 31.54 -8.31 14.22
CA GLY A 660 30.44 -8.57 13.28
C GLY A 660 29.18 -7.74 13.52
N LYS A 661 29.22 -6.73 14.39
CA LYS A 661 28.07 -5.85 14.67
C LYS A 661 28.09 -4.58 13.83
N PRO A 662 26.91 -4.01 13.50
CA PRO A 662 26.83 -2.67 12.92
C PRO A 662 27.52 -1.63 13.81
N GLN A 663 28.14 -0.65 13.20
CA GLN A 663 28.79 0.45 13.88
C GLN A 663 28.36 1.79 13.29
N PHE A 664 28.48 2.85 14.09
CA PHE A 664 28.22 4.19 13.63
C PHE A 664 29.29 4.66 12.65
N ILE A 665 28.85 5.26 11.54
CA ILE A 665 29.73 5.78 10.48
C ILE A 665 29.60 7.31 10.48
N HIS A 666 30.70 8.00 10.72
CA HIS A 666 30.76 9.46 10.68
C HIS A 666 30.74 10.02 9.26
N SER A 667 30.44 11.31 9.14
CA SER A 667 30.61 12.06 7.90
C SER A 667 32.07 12.04 7.46
N ALA A 668 32.32 11.66 6.21
CA ALA A 668 33.65 11.64 5.62
C ALA A 668 33.57 11.72 4.09
N THR A 669 34.68 11.97 3.44
CA THR A 669 34.78 11.84 1.99
C THR A 669 34.68 10.38 1.58
N TYR A 670 34.35 10.13 0.32
CA TYR A 670 34.26 8.75 -0.20
C TYR A 670 35.58 7.96 -0.01
N SER A 671 36.71 8.60 -0.25
CA SER A 671 38.05 7.96 -0.08
C SER A 671 38.34 7.63 1.38
N GLU A 672 38.07 8.54 2.31
CA GLU A 672 38.27 8.30 3.74
C GLU A 672 37.39 7.13 4.25
N LEU A 673 36.16 7.01 3.76
CA LEU A 673 35.29 5.87 4.08
C LEU A 673 35.86 4.55 3.52
N LEU A 674 36.35 4.54 2.29
CA LEU A 674 37.01 3.37 1.74
C LEU A 674 38.23 2.96 2.58
N ASP A 675 39.08 3.93 2.96
CA ASP A 675 40.27 3.68 3.78
C ASP A 675 39.89 3.17 5.18
N GLN A 676 38.90 3.76 5.80
CA GLN A 676 38.42 3.37 7.13
C GLN A 676 38.01 1.89 7.20
N PHE A 677 37.30 1.41 6.18
CA PHE A 677 36.76 0.05 6.16
C PHE A 677 37.65 -0.95 5.38
N GLY A 678 38.79 -0.51 4.87
CA GLY A 678 39.70 -1.35 4.11
C GLY A 678 39.17 -1.80 2.75
N LEU A 679 38.31 -0.97 2.16
CA LEU A 679 37.65 -1.16 0.87
C LEU A 679 38.36 -0.38 -0.26
N ALA A 680 39.39 0.41 0.05
CA ALA A 680 40.26 1.00 -1.00
C ALA A 680 40.97 -0.08 -1.79
N PRO A 681 41.14 0.07 -3.11
CA PRO A 681 41.70 -0.97 -3.98
C PRO A 681 43.07 -1.53 -3.51
N GLY A 682 43.94 -0.68 -3.01
CA GLY A 682 45.23 -1.10 -2.46
C GLY A 682 45.09 -1.96 -1.20
N GLN A 683 44.24 -1.56 -0.31
CA GLN A 683 43.98 -2.29 0.94
C GLN A 683 43.29 -3.65 0.67
N MET A 684 42.34 -3.70 -0.26
CA MET A 684 41.74 -4.96 -0.69
C MET A 684 42.80 -5.88 -1.32
N ALA A 685 43.63 -5.37 -2.22
CA ALA A 685 44.72 -6.16 -2.84
C ALA A 685 45.68 -6.74 -1.79
N GLU A 686 46.07 -5.96 -0.78
CA GLU A 686 46.91 -6.45 0.33
C GLU A 686 46.24 -7.51 1.20
N LYS A 687 44.94 -7.34 1.49
CA LYS A 687 44.17 -8.38 2.22
C LYS A 687 44.08 -9.69 1.43
N VAL A 688 43.87 -9.59 0.09
CA VAL A 688 43.87 -10.75 -0.80
C VAL A 688 45.23 -11.43 -0.85
N LYS A 689 46.35 -10.68 -1.00
CA LYS A 689 47.71 -11.23 -0.98
C LYS A 689 47.99 -12.01 0.29
N LYS A 690 47.64 -11.45 1.47
CA LYS A 690 47.75 -12.13 2.76
C LYS A 690 46.89 -13.39 2.85
N ALA A 691 45.69 -13.36 2.28
CA ALA A 691 44.82 -14.54 2.24
C ALA A 691 45.36 -15.63 1.33
N VAL A 692 45.97 -15.31 0.19
CA VAL A 692 46.54 -16.28 -0.79
C VAL A 692 47.84 -16.87 -0.31
N SER A 693 48.62 -16.16 0.54
CA SER A 693 49.94 -16.63 1.08
C SER A 693 49.77 -17.61 2.25
N ARG A 694 48.63 -17.65 2.85
CA ARG A 694 48.22 -18.63 3.90
C ARG A 694 47.59 -19.88 3.27
#